data_2541b8e1e5f4922e52f2ce704b93d0eb
#
_entry.id   2541b8e1e5f4922e52f2ce704b93d0eb
#
_cell.length_a   1.000
_cell.length_b   1.000
_cell.length_c   1.000
_cell.angle_alpha   90.00
_cell.angle_beta   90.00
_cell.angle_gamma   90.00
#
_symmetry.space_group_name_H-M   'P 1'
#
loop_
_entity.id
_entity.type
_entity.pdbx_description
1 polymer ?
#
loop_
_entity_poly.entity_id
_entity_poly.type
_entity_poly.pdbx_seq_one_letter_code
_entity_poly.pdbx_strand_id
1 'polypeptide(L)'
;MGAHVLGPAILRDVLLPKFQILGWSDAWFAGFPAFYFYFPLPSLVIVLLDLVIPYGVAFKMVTVAGLLATPAASYAFGRAMGLDRWVGTVAGAAGGTFVFVESFTIFGGNAPSTMAGEFAYSWSFALGLFYLAALIKAVRESPRYVPLAVLLLAMTALSHVITTGMFVLASIPVLFWKRGFLRATTTWAWGFAVAAFWALPLLARLNQTSDMSWVPLKTWGEIFPAEIWLLLPPALFGAIWLIRRTRNWAPMIVMTFLPVLYFWLPTIASQLGWFSGTWKLWNGRLLPFWFFGVSMLTGVTVGVASKLIARRLPTRVSAGWVKAPLLAVGLVALGVGLLKGSVEVQWWAGGVAILVVVLWAGIEMAGAKVATSPTMVLVASAFILTQSLAGLSFVSGWAAWNFSGYEAKQGFEQYEQLMETVDDLPAGRIQWEANNDMDREYGTPMALMLFPYWTRQASMEGLFFESSITTPFHFINAGEMSFRPSNPIPGLKYHNFSFDRGIRHLGVYGVEYYVTFTPEAAAEALEYPELREIARVDPHRVYSLPPTQLVDVAVNQPVVFEADGGLSIGDEATTNFNDVALEWYDDLELLDNWIVADGPEAWPRIDDLSDLGAVSTPLSDGGTVSNIVSDNGHFEFDTTAIGVPHLVKVSYFPNWEATGADGPWRAGPSLMVVIPTEGHVEMDFNRTIFEQVGIGLTIAGIVLLTSGFIVARRRRA
;
A
#
# COMPACT_ATOMS: atom_id res chain seq x y z
N MET A 1 -11.04 -0.95 1.00
CA MET A 1 -10.46 0.24 1.69
C MET A 1 -10.66 0.23 3.21
N GLY A 2 -11.76 -0.35 3.74
CA GLY A 2 -12.11 -0.24 5.17
C GLY A 2 -11.02 -0.62 6.17
N ALA A 3 -10.33 -1.74 5.98
CA ALA A 3 -9.27 -2.18 6.90
C ALA A 3 -8.06 -1.21 7.01
N HIS A 4 -7.87 -0.31 6.03
CA HIS A 4 -6.81 0.71 6.10
C HIS A 4 -6.99 1.75 7.22
N VAL A 5 -8.16 1.83 7.85
CA VAL A 5 -8.39 2.77 8.96
C VAL A 5 -7.53 2.43 10.18
N LEU A 6 -7.12 1.17 10.36
CA LEU A 6 -6.30 0.77 11.49
C LEU A 6 -4.87 1.35 11.42
N GLY A 7 -4.26 1.45 10.24
CA GLY A 7 -2.89 1.96 10.11
C GLY A 7 -2.68 3.34 10.75
N PRO A 8 -3.43 4.40 10.35
CA PRO A 8 -3.33 5.70 11.01
C PRO A 8 -3.75 5.68 12.49
N ALA A 9 -4.65 4.77 12.91
CA ALA A 9 -5.00 4.61 14.32
C ALA A 9 -3.82 4.05 15.14
N ILE A 10 -3.12 3.02 14.63
CA ILE A 10 -1.86 2.54 15.25
C ILE A 10 -0.85 3.68 15.38
N LEU A 11 -0.71 4.49 14.33
CA LEU A 11 0.21 5.64 14.38
C LEU A 11 -0.19 6.63 15.47
N ARG A 12 -1.48 6.97 15.59
CA ARG A 12 -2.02 7.93 16.56
C ARG A 12 -1.94 7.42 17.99
N ASP A 13 -2.37 6.17 18.21
CA ASP A 13 -2.67 5.65 19.55
C ASP A 13 -1.50 4.86 20.15
N VAL A 14 -0.66 4.25 19.32
CA VAL A 14 0.46 3.39 19.77
C VAL A 14 1.81 4.06 19.56
N LEU A 15 2.11 4.57 18.36
CA LEU A 15 3.47 5.00 18.02
C LEU A 15 3.76 6.46 18.42
N LEU A 16 2.89 7.40 18.07
CA LEU A 16 3.13 8.82 18.35
C LEU A 16 3.19 9.16 19.85
N PRO A 17 2.43 8.51 20.77
CA PRO A 17 2.62 8.69 22.21
C PRO A 17 4.01 8.31 22.71
N LYS A 18 4.67 7.34 22.04
CA LYS A 18 6.07 6.91 22.29
C LYS A 18 7.10 7.75 21.48
N PHE A 19 6.69 8.84 20.82
CA PHE A 19 7.53 9.66 19.91
C PHE A 19 8.16 8.84 18.77
N GLN A 20 7.40 7.90 18.22
CA GLN A 20 7.82 7.03 17.14
C GLN A 20 6.90 7.21 15.92
N ILE A 21 7.44 6.98 14.72
CA ILE A 21 6.67 6.83 13.48
C ILE A 21 6.82 5.39 12.99
N LEU A 22 7.99 4.78 13.23
CA LEU A 22 8.29 3.38 13.00
C LEU A 22 8.36 2.70 14.36
N GLY A 23 7.74 1.53 14.50
CA GLY A 23 7.75 0.80 15.76
C GLY A 23 7.05 -0.54 15.62
N TRP A 24 6.74 -1.16 16.74
CA TRP A 24 6.04 -2.44 16.79
C TRP A 24 4.56 -2.26 17.08
N SER A 25 3.72 -3.12 16.52
CA SER A 25 2.31 -3.23 16.86
C SER A 25 1.89 -4.69 16.97
N ASP A 26 1.18 -5.02 18.04
CA ASP A 26 0.64 -6.37 18.27
C ASP A 26 -0.69 -6.61 17.53
N ALA A 27 -1.21 -5.60 16.81
CA ALA A 27 -2.56 -5.64 16.24
C ALA A 27 -2.77 -6.78 15.23
N TRP A 28 -1.76 -7.12 14.41
CA TRP A 28 -1.84 -8.13 13.35
C TRP A 28 -0.66 -9.10 13.37
N PHE A 29 -0.83 -10.31 12.78
CA PHE A 29 0.25 -11.24 12.42
C PHE A 29 1.10 -11.74 13.59
N ALA A 30 0.55 -11.87 14.77
CA ALA A 30 1.32 -12.10 16.00
C ALA A 30 2.36 -11.01 16.27
N GLY A 31 2.04 -9.78 15.87
CA GLY A 31 2.89 -8.59 15.92
C GLY A 31 3.65 -8.34 14.59
N PHE A 32 3.88 -7.05 14.29
CA PHE A 32 4.59 -6.64 13.08
C PHE A 32 5.26 -5.27 13.22
N PRO A 33 6.34 -5.00 12.43
CA PRO A 33 7.03 -3.71 12.43
C PRO A 33 6.21 -2.66 11.66
N ALA A 34 5.36 -1.94 12.38
CA ALA A 34 4.43 -0.97 11.82
C ALA A 34 5.19 0.19 11.16
N PHE A 35 4.78 0.53 9.93
CA PHE A 35 5.35 1.56 9.05
C PHE A 35 6.79 1.35 8.56
N TYR A 36 7.46 0.25 8.86
CA TYR A 36 8.77 -0.02 8.25
C TYR A 36 8.67 -0.19 6.74
N PHE A 37 7.63 -0.89 6.25
CA PHE A 37 7.45 -1.23 4.84
C PHE A 37 6.27 -0.51 4.19
N TYR A 38 5.43 0.16 4.98
CA TYR A 38 4.32 0.99 4.50
C TYR A 38 4.57 2.48 4.72
N PHE A 39 3.88 3.31 3.95
CA PHE A 39 4.21 4.70 3.72
C PHE A 39 3.60 5.62 4.78
N PRO A 40 4.40 6.35 5.58
CA PRO A 40 3.88 7.06 6.73
C PRO A 40 3.15 8.37 6.40
N LEU A 41 3.44 9.05 5.26
CA LEU A 41 2.95 10.40 5.04
C LEU A 41 1.43 10.51 4.96
N PRO A 42 0.67 9.67 4.21
CA PRO A 42 -0.79 9.76 4.21
C PRO A 42 -1.38 9.56 5.61
N SER A 43 -0.87 8.59 6.37
CA SER A 43 -1.30 8.32 7.74
C SER A 43 -1.01 9.49 8.70
N LEU A 44 0.18 10.11 8.59
CA LEU A 44 0.51 11.32 9.36
C LEU A 44 -0.44 12.47 9.04
N VAL A 45 -0.84 12.64 7.77
CA VAL A 45 -1.80 13.70 7.39
C VAL A 45 -3.20 13.39 7.94
N ILE A 46 -3.63 12.10 7.96
CA ILE A 46 -4.89 11.70 8.59
C ILE A 46 -4.89 12.07 10.06
N VAL A 47 -3.86 11.66 10.82
CA VAL A 47 -3.74 11.95 12.25
C VAL A 47 -3.68 13.46 12.52
N LEU A 48 -2.98 14.22 11.69
CA LEU A 48 -2.94 15.69 11.82
C LEU A 48 -4.31 16.33 11.61
N LEU A 49 -5.08 15.86 10.63
CA LEU A 49 -6.44 16.36 10.37
C LEU A 49 -7.42 15.93 11.48
N ASP A 50 -7.23 14.76 12.06
CA ASP A 50 -8.05 14.25 13.17
C ASP A 50 -8.01 15.15 14.42
N LEU A 51 -7.01 16.01 14.55
CA LEU A 51 -6.97 17.04 15.60
C LEU A 51 -8.08 18.10 15.48
N VAL A 52 -8.69 18.25 14.30
CA VAL A 52 -9.66 19.33 14.01
C VAL A 52 -10.95 18.86 13.36
N ILE A 53 -10.99 17.66 12.79
CA ILE A 53 -12.17 17.06 12.15
C ILE A 53 -12.24 15.58 12.53
N PRO A 54 -13.46 14.96 12.56
CA PRO A 54 -13.61 13.55 12.91
C PRO A 54 -12.73 12.62 12.08
N TYR A 55 -12.14 11.62 12.72
CA TYR A 55 -11.19 10.66 12.14
C TYR A 55 -11.67 10.06 10.80
N GLY A 56 -12.89 9.55 10.75
CA GLY A 56 -13.46 8.97 9.52
C GLY A 56 -13.58 9.98 8.38
N VAL A 57 -13.81 11.27 8.68
CA VAL A 57 -13.84 12.34 7.68
C VAL A 57 -12.42 12.66 7.21
N ALA A 58 -11.45 12.78 8.14
CA ALA A 58 -10.04 12.99 7.84
C ALA A 58 -9.50 11.87 6.93
N PHE A 59 -9.79 10.62 7.27
CA PHE A 59 -9.44 9.44 6.48
C PHE A 59 -10.00 9.54 5.04
N LYS A 60 -11.32 9.77 4.90
CA LYS A 60 -11.99 9.89 3.59
C LYS A 60 -11.40 11.04 2.74
N MET A 61 -11.12 12.19 3.34
CA MET A 61 -10.51 13.33 2.64
C MET A 61 -9.11 13.01 2.12
N VAL A 62 -8.29 12.38 2.95
CA VAL A 62 -6.91 12.03 2.58
C VAL A 62 -6.88 10.97 1.50
N THR A 63 -7.74 9.97 1.54
CA THR A 63 -7.77 8.91 0.52
C THR A 63 -8.05 9.43 -0.89
N VAL A 64 -8.82 10.51 -1.06
CA VAL A 64 -9.12 11.09 -2.39
C VAL A 64 -8.17 12.23 -2.80
N ALA A 65 -7.38 12.77 -1.88
CA ALA A 65 -6.59 13.99 -2.12
C ALA A 65 -5.57 13.83 -3.27
N GLY A 66 -4.94 12.66 -3.40
CA GLY A 66 -4.02 12.36 -4.51
C GLY A 66 -4.70 12.43 -5.87
N LEU A 67 -5.90 11.85 -5.98
CA LEU A 67 -6.70 11.90 -7.21
C LEU A 67 -7.07 13.35 -7.57
N LEU A 68 -7.56 14.11 -6.59
CA LEU A 68 -7.95 15.51 -6.78
C LEU A 68 -6.76 16.41 -7.13
N ALA A 69 -5.56 16.09 -6.66
CA ALA A 69 -4.34 16.86 -6.96
C ALA A 69 -3.78 16.56 -8.36
N THR A 70 -4.06 15.38 -8.95
CA THR A 70 -3.48 14.92 -10.21
C THR A 70 -3.70 15.88 -11.40
N PRO A 71 -4.87 16.49 -11.65
CA PRO A 71 -5.05 17.44 -12.74
C PRO A 71 -4.16 18.70 -12.58
N ALA A 72 -4.07 19.24 -11.35
CA ALA A 72 -3.23 20.41 -11.06
C ALA A 72 -1.74 20.07 -11.20
N ALA A 73 -1.32 18.90 -10.75
CA ALA A 73 0.04 18.39 -10.89
C ALA A 73 0.41 18.18 -12.37
N SER A 74 -0.50 17.62 -13.16
CA SER A 74 -0.36 17.45 -14.61
C SER A 74 -0.19 18.79 -15.33
N TYR A 75 -1.01 19.80 -14.97
CA TYR A 75 -0.86 21.16 -15.49
C TYR A 75 0.51 21.76 -15.13
N ALA A 76 0.92 21.68 -13.85
CA ALA A 76 2.19 22.21 -13.39
C ALA A 76 3.38 21.54 -14.13
N PHE A 77 3.33 20.24 -14.33
CA PHE A 77 4.33 19.49 -15.08
C PHE A 77 4.33 19.88 -16.56
N GLY A 78 3.16 20.00 -17.20
CA GLY A 78 3.02 20.48 -18.58
C GLY A 78 3.63 21.87 -18.76
N ARG A 79 3.37 22.79 -17.84
CA ARG A 79 3.98 24.14 -17.84
C ARG A 79 5.50 24.10 -17.72
N ALA A 80 6.04 23.25 -16.85
CA ALA A 80 7.48 23.08 -16.67
C ALA A 80 8.15 22.48 -17.91
N MET A 81 7.48 21.58 -18.64
CA MET A 81 7.96 21.07 -19.93
C MET A 81 8.03 22.13 -21.03
N GLY A 82 7.42 23.30 -20.84
CA GLY A 82 7.44 24.40 -21.79
C GLY A 82 6.15 24.53 -22.62
N LEU A 83 5.08 23.81 -22.29
CA LEU A 83 3.77 24.04 -22.88
C LEU A 83 3.27 25.44 -22.51
N ASP A 84 2.68 26.18 -23.44
CA ASP A 84 2.01 27.44 -23.14
C ASP A 84 0.76 27.21 -22.26
N ARG A 85 0.17 28.30 -21.73
CA ARG A 85 -0.98 28.18 -20.82
C ARG A 85 -2.16 27.41 -21.43
N TRP A 86 -2.42 27.63 -22.72
CA TRP A 86 -3.52 26.98 -23.45
C TRP A 86 -3.31 25.45 -23.53
N VAL A 87 -2.23 25.05 -24.21
CA VAL A 87 -1.91 23.63 -24.41
C VAL A 87 -1.69 22.93 -23.06
N GLY A 88 -1.06 23.63 -22.09
CA GLY A 88 -0.83 23.13 -20.74
C GLY A 88 -2.14 22.85 -19.97
N THR A 89 -3.15 23.73 -20.10
CA THR A 89 -4.47 23.50 -19.46
C THR A 89 -5.17 22.27 -20.05
N VAL A 90 -5.22 22.15 -21.38
CA VAL A 90 -5.86 21.00 -22.02
C VAL A 90 -5.11 19.70 -21.74
N ALA A 91 -3.76 19.74 -21.77
CA ALA A 91 -2.94 18.57 -21.41
C ALA A 91 -3.08 18.20 -19.92
N GLY A 92 -3.20 19.21 -19.04
CA GLY A 92 -3.46 18.97 -17.61
C GLY A 92 -4.82 18.34 -17.35
N ALA A 93 -5.85 18.82 -18.03
CA ALA A 93 -7.18 18.20 -17.97
C ALA A 93 -7.15 16.74 -18.46
N ALA A 94 -6.51 16.50 -19.60
CA ALA A 94 -6.36 15.16 -20.17
C ALA A 94 -5.52 14.22 -19.28
N GLY A 95 -4.41 14.71 -18.68
CA GLY A 95 -3.67 13.96 -17.68
C GLY A 95 -4.51 13.63 -16.44
N GLY A 96 -5.39 14.56 -16.03
CA GLY A 96 -6.35 14.33 -14.96
C GLY A 96 -7.38 13.23 -15.27
N THR A 97 -7.71 12.99 -16.54
CA THR A 97 -8.66 11.92 -16.91
C THR A 97 -8.14 10.52 -16.67
N PHE A 98 -6.83 10.36 -16.54
CA PHE A 98 -6.21 9.10 -16.11
C PHE A 98 -6.85 8.53 -14.84
N VAL A 99 -7.29 9.37 -13.91
CA VAL A 99 -7.93 8.92 -12.66
C VAL A 99 -9.23 8.12 -12.90
N PHE A 100 -9.83 8.25 -14.08
CA PHE A 100 -11.09 7.59 -14.46
C PHE A 100 -10.89 6.34 -15.33
N VAL A 101 -9.67 5.89 -15.55
CA VAL A 101 -9.40 4.63 -16.26
C VAL A 101 -9.86 3.46 -15.39
N GLU A 102 -10.74 2.59 -15.92
CA GLU A 102 -11.33 1.46 -15.21
C GLU A 102 -10.77 0.09 -15.60
N SER A 103 -9.82 0.03 -16.54
CA SER A 103 -9.22 -1.22 -17.04
C SER A 103 -8.37 -1.98 -16.00
N PHE A 104 -8.10 -1.38 -14.84
CA PHE A 104 -7.37 -2.01 -13.74
C PHE A 104 -7.81 -1.47 -12.38
N THR A 105 -7.68 -2.31 -11.33
CA THR A 105 -8.18 -2.00 -9.98
C THR A 105 -7.12 -2.00 -8.88
N ILE A 106 -5.89 -2.47 -9.16
CA ILE A 106 -4.83 -2.61 -8.15
C ILE A 106 -3.45 -2.12 -8.62
N PHE A 107 -3.33 -1.55 -9.83
CA PHE A 107 -2.02 -1.08 -10.31
C PHE A 107 -1.57 0.23 -9.63
N GLY A 108 -2.52 1.05 -9.21
CA GLY A 108 -2.31 2.32 -8.52
C GLY A 108 -2.67 3.55 -9.36
N GLY A 109 -2.84 4.70 -8.72
CA GLY A 109 -2.96 6.02 -9.32
C GLY A 109 -4.33 6.41 -9.86
N ASN A 110 -5.21 5.48 -10.24
CA ASN A 110 -6.57 5.73 -10.68
C ASN A 110 -7.60 5.60 -9.54
N ALA A 111 -8.85 5.95 -9.78
CA ALA A 111 -9.92 5.86 -8.79
C ALA A 111 -10.20 4.40 -8.36
N PRO A 112 -10.35 3.41 -9.27
CA PRO A 112 -10.51 2.01 -8.86
C PRO A 112 -9.40 1.53 -7.92
N SER A 113 -8.12 1.74 -8.24
CA SER A 113 -7.02 1.35 -7.36
C SER A 113 -7.07 2.09 -6.01
N THR A 114 -7.47 3.36 -6.01
CA THR A 114 -7.65 4.12 -4.77
C THR A 114 -8.79 3.53 -3.92
N MET A 115 -9.89 3.09 -4.55
CA MET A 115 -10.99 2.41 -3.85
C MET A 115 -10.59 1.04 -3.32
N ALA A 116 -9.68 0.34 -3.98
CA ALA A 116 -9.09 -0.90 -3.49
C ALA A 116 -8.14 -0.71 -2.29
N GLY A 117 -7.65 0.53 -2.06
CA GLY A 117 -6.76 0.86 -0.94
C GLY A 117 -5.42 1.50 -1.34
N GLU A 118 -5.10 1.58 -2.62
CA GLU A 118 -3.84 2.12 -3.14
C GLU A 118 -3.79 3.66 -3.15
N PHE A 119 -4.41 4.32 -2.16
CA PHE A 119 -4.47 5.77 -2.10
C PHE A 119 -3.09 6.42 -1.88
N ALA A 120 -2.17 5.75 -1.19
CA ALA A 120 -0.80 6.19 -1.01
C ALA A 120 -0.06 6.35 -2.36
N TYR A 121 -0.32 5.44 -3.30
CA TYR A 121 0.17 5.55 -4.67
C TYR A 121 -0.33 6.83 -5.35
N SER A 122 -1.62 7.14 -5.24
CA SER A 122 -2.22 8.34 -5.85
C SER A 122 -1.62 9.63 -5.29
N TRP A 123 -1.31 9.68 -3.97
CA TRP A 123 -0.58 10.77 -3.34
C TRP A 123 0.82 10.95 -3.94
N SER A 124 1.60 9.87 -3.94
CA SER A 124 2.95 9.87 -4.47
C SER A 124 2.98 10.26 -5.95
N PHE A 125 2.00 9.78 -6.74
CA PHE A 125 1.89 10.10 -8.15
C PHE A 125 1.71 11.60 -8.41
N ALA A 126 0.77 12.24 -7.72
CA ALA A 126 0.53 13.68 -7.83
C ALA A 126 1.74 14.51 -7.34
N LEU A 127 2.32 14.13 -6.19
CA LEU A 127 3.51 14.78 -5.63
C LEU A 127 4.73 14.63 -6.55
N GLY A 128 4.91 13.47 -7.17
CA GLY A 128 5.99 13.20 -8.12
C GLY A 128 5.91 14.04 -9.40
N LEU A 129 4.69 14.30 -9.91
CA LEU A 129 4.51 15.26 -11.02
C LEU A 129 4.87 16.69 -10.61
N PHE A 130 4.49 17.13 -9.41
CA PHE A 130 4.92 18.43 -8.87
C PHE A 130 6.43 18.45 -8.64
N TYR A 131 7.05 17.36 -8.17
CA TYR A 131 8.50 17.22 -8.03
C TYR A 131 9.20 17.42 -9.37
N LEU A 132 8.79 16.71 -10.43
CA LEU A 132 9.37 16.89 -11.77
C LEU A 132 9.22 18.34 -12.25
N ALA A 133 8.07 18.94 -12.04
CA ALA A 133 7.85 20.37 -12.39
C ALA A 133 8.81 21.29 -11.63
N ALA A 134 8.99 21.09 -10.34
CA ALA A 134 9.89 21.89 -9.50
C ALA A 134 11.36 21.67 -9.89
N LEU A 135 11.78 20.41 -10.14
CA LEU A 135 13.14 20.08 -10.57
C LEU A 135 13.47 20.71 -11.93
N ILE A 136 12.58 20.59 -12.92
CA ILE A 136 12.77 21.23 -14.23
C ILE A 136 12.94 22.75 -14.05
N LYS A 137 12.09 23.40 -13.26
CA LYS A 137 12.23 24.84 -12.95
C LYS A 137 13.52 25.16 -12.20
N ALA A 138 13.92 24.28 -11.25
CA ALA A 138 15.18 24.44 -10.53
C ALA A 138 16.37 24.46 -11.50
N VAL A 139 16.35 23.66 -12.57
CA VAL A 139 17.42 23.55 -13.54
C VAL A 139 17.34 24.63 -14.63
N ARG A 140 16.15 24.94 -15.13
CA ARG A 140 15.95 25.83 -16.28
C ARG A 140 15.76 27.30 -15.90
N GLU A 141 15.07 27.57 -14.80
CA GLU A 141 14.70 28.92 -14.43
C GLU A 141 15.58 29.47 -13.29
N SER A 142 15.54 28.85 -12.11
CA SER A 142 16.23 29.38 -10.94
C SER A 142 16.49 28.32 -9.87
N PRO A 143 17.67 28.30 -9.23
CA PRO A 143 17.98 27.39 -8.12
C PRO A 143 17.08 27.59 -6.90
N ARG A 144 16.30 28.66 -6.82
CA ARG A 144 15.30 28.89 -5.75
C ARG A 144 14.23 27.83 -5.66
N TYR A 145 14.04 27.04 -6.73
CA TYR A 145 13.10 25.93 -6.76
C TYR A 145 13.69 24.61 -6.23
N VAL A 146 15.01 24.54 -5.92
CA VAL A 146 15.64 23.34 -5.36
C VAL A 146 15.00 22.94 -4.04
N PRO A 147 14.80 23.81 -3.03
CA PRO A 147 14.16 23.42 -1.79
C PRO A 147 12.74 22.86 -1.98
N LEU A 148 11.97 23.41 -2.92
CA LEU A 148 10.66 22.90 -3.25
C LEU A 148 10.74 21.50 -3.90
N ALA A 149 11.69 21.29 -4.82
CA ALA A 149 11.89 19.98 -5.43
C ALA A 149 12.34 18.93 -4.40
N VAL A 150 13.19 19.31 -3.45
CA VAL A 150 13.62 18.46 -2.31
C VAL A 150 12.43 18.06 -1.46
N LEU A 151 11.61 19.03 -1.03
CA LEU A 151 10.42 18.77 -0.22
C LEU A 151 9.44 17.80 -0.94
N LEU A 152 9.16 18.10 -2.22
CA LEU A 152 8.23 17.28 -3.01
C LEU A 152 8.77 15.88 -3.26
N LEU A 153 10.09 15.70 -3.48
CA LEU A 153 10.69 14.37 -3.59
C LEU A 153 10.58 13.58 -2.28
N ALA A 154 10.89 14.22 -1.15
CA ALA A 154 10.76 13.59 0.17
C ALA A 154 9.31 13.17 0.45
N MET A 155 8.34 14.04 0.18
CA MET A 155 6.92 13.72 0.33
C MET A 155 6.49 12.59 -0.62
N THR A 156 7.00 12.56 -1.86
CA THR A 156 6.78 11.48 -2.82
C THR A 156 7.28 10.15 -2.26
N ALA A 157 8.50 10.13 -1.70
CA ALA A 157 9.11 8.93 -1.11
C ALA A 157 8.30 8.42 0.09
N LEU A 158 7.92 9.31 1.00
CA LEU A 158 7.13 8.98 2.19
C LEU A 158 5.67 8.60 1.87
N SER A 159 5.24 8.74 0.61
CA SER A 159 3.92 8.31 0.15
C SER A 159 3.95 6.98 -0.59
N HIS A 160 4.98 6.66 -1.41
CA HIS A 160 5.08 5.37 -2.11
C HIS A 160 6.43 5.17 -2.78
N VAL A 161 7.13 4.06 -2.46
CA VAL A 161 8.51 3.81 -2.92
C VAL A 161 8.63 3.56 -4.43
N ILE A 162 7.74 2.73 -4.99
CA ILE A 162 7.81 2.36 -6.43
C ILE A 162 7.59 3.58 -7.33
N THR A 163 6.58 4.40 -7.01
CA THR A 163 6.33 5.64 -7.76
C THR A 163 7.50 6.60 -7.64
N THR A 164 8.13 6.70 -6.47
CA THR A 164 9.33 7.52 -6.26
C THR A 164 10.48 7.07 -7.15
N GLY A 165 10.74 5.76 -7.21
CA GLY A 165 11.72 5.17 -8.11
C GLY A 165 11.47 5.58 -9.56
N MET A 166 10.21 5.47 -10.03
CA MET A 166 9.83 5.89 -11.39
C MET A 166 10.04 7.38 -11.64
N PHE A 167 9.69 8.26 -10.69
CA PHE A 167 9.92 9.70 -10.85
C PHE A 167 11.40 10.08 -10.82
N VAL A 168 12.22 9.39 -10.02
CA VAL A 168 13.68 9.53 -10.05
C VAL A 168 14.23 9.08 -11.40
N LEU A 169 13.82 7.93 -11.92
CA LEU A 169 14.21 7.44 -13.26
C LEU A 169 13.78 8.43 -14.36
N ALA A 170 12.54 8.93 -14.31
CA ALA A 170 12.04 9.94 -15.24
C ALA A 170 12.85 11.26 -15.18
N SER A 171 13.48 11.55 -14.05
CA SER A 171 14.30 12.74 -13.88
C SER A 171 15.77 12.58 -14.33
N ILE A 172 16.25 11.35 -14.63
CA ILE A 172 17.63 11.10 -15.10
C ILE A 172 18.03 11.96 -16.31
N PRO A 173 17.20 12.16 -17.34
CA PRO A 173 17.56 13.03 -18.46
C PRO A 173 17.93 14.45 -18.06
N VAL A 174 17.43 14.93 -16.93
CA VAL A 174 17.75 16.27 -16.41
C VAL A 174 19.23 16.42 -16.05
N LEU A 175 19.92 15.31 -15.68
CA LEU A 175 21.37 15.30 -15.39
C LEU A 175 22.20 15.85 -16.55
N PHE A 176 21.77 15.58 -17.79
CA PHE A 176 22.48 15.97 -19.02
C PHE A 176 22.19 17.40 -19.45
N TRP A 177 21.33 18.13 -18.73
CA TRP A 177 21.07 19.54 -19.03
C TRP A 177 22.11 20.45 -18.39
N LYS A 178 22.32 21.64 -18.99
CA LYS A 178 23.23 22.65 -18.41
C LYS A 178 22.85 22.92 -16.94
N ARG A 179 23.78 22.73 -16.02
CA ARG A 179 23.59 22.80 -14.57
C ARG A 179 22.65 21.70 -13.99
N GLY A 180 22.25 20.72 -14.79
CA GLY A 180 21.31 19.66 -14.41
C GLY A 180 21.94 18.70 -13.40
N PHE A 181 23.16 18.23 -13.67
CA PHE A 181 23.86 17.26 -12.83
C PHE A 181 23.86 17.70 -11.35
N LEU A 182 24.50 18.83 -11.05
CA LEU A 182 24.61 19.28 -9.64
C LEU A 182 23.23 19.50 -8.99
N ARG A 183 22.26 20.10 -9.72
CA ARG A 183 20.96 20.43 -9.14
C ARG A 183 20.09 19.19 -8.94
N ALA A 184 20.12 18.23 -9.86
CA ALA A 184 19.36 17.00 -9.72
C ALA A 184 19.94 16.09 -8.63
N THR A 185 21.28 15.86 -8.63
CA THR A 185 21.94 15.04 -7.60
C THR A 185 21.79 15.65 -6.20
N THR A 186 21.93 16.99 -6.07
CA THR A 186 21.65 17.69 -4.80
C THR A 186 20.18 17.50 -4.39
N THR A 187 19.23 17.61 -5.32
CA THR A 187 17.81 17.40 -4.99
C THR A 187 17.56 15.97 -4.55
N TRP A 188 18.15 14.96 -5.20
CA TRP A 188 17.98 13.56 -4.82
C TRP A 188 18.59 13.28 -3.46
N ALA A 189 19.87 13.58 -3.27
CA ALA A 189 20.56 13.31 -2.01
C ALA A 189 19.87 14.01 -0.83
N TRP A 190 19.48 15.25 -1.03
CA TRP A 190 18.81 16.01 0.02
C TRP A 190 17.36 15.57 0.25
N GLY A 191 16.60 15.25 -0.81
CA GLY A 191 15.24 14.72 -0.70
C GLY A 191 15.20 13.40 0.04
N PHE A 192 16.12 12.48 -0.28
CA PHE A 192 16.26 11.22 0.46
C PHE A 192 16.79 11.43 1.88
N ALA A 193 17.68 12.41 2.14
CA ALA A 193 18.08 12.75 3.50
C ALA A 193 16.88 13.20 4.35
N VAL A 194 15.97 14.01 3.82
CA VAL A 194 14.73 14.42 4.53
C VAL A 194 13.83 13.23 4.83
N ALA A 195 13.79 12.22 3.97
CA ALA A 195 12.99 11.00 4.16
C ALA A 195 13.77 9.86 4.86
N ALA A 196 15.03 10.09 5.28
CA ALA A 196 15.95 9.03 5.71
C ALA A 196 15.49 8.28 6.96
N PHE A 197 14.73 8.93 7.86
CA PHE A 197 14.18 8.27 9.05
C PHE A 197 13.33 7.04 8.72
N TRP A 198 12.75 7.02 7.52
CA TRP A 198 11.96 5.90 7.00
C TRP A 198 12.71 5.13 5.91
N ALA A 199 13.32 5.84 4.95
CA ALA A 199 13.92 5.21 3.78
C ALA A 199 15.15 4.34 4.13
N LEU A 200 15.94 4.72 5.14
CA LEU A 200 17.12 3.97 5.53
C LEU A 200 16.77 2.66 6.25
N PRO A 201 15.89 2.65 7.28
CA PRO A 201 15.38 1.40 7.87
C PRO A 201 14.70 0.49 6.84
N LEU A 202 13.83 1.03 5.97
CA LEU A 202 13.22 0.26 4.88
C LEU A 202 14.27 -0.48 4.04
N LEU A 203 15.30 0.23 3.56
CA LEU A 203 16.33 -0.36 2.70
C LEU A 203 17.18 -1.39 3.46
N ALA A 204 17.49 -1.14 4.73
CA ALA A 204 18.28 -2.05 5.56
C ALA A 204 17.51 -3.34 5.93
N ARG A 205 16.18 -3.31 5.86
CA ARG A 205 15.30 -4.42 6.28
C ARG A 205 14.48 -5.03 5.13
N LEU A 206 14.83 -4.76 3.86
CA LEU A 206 14.11 -5.31 2.71
C LEU A 206 14.01 -6.84 2.68
N ASN A 207 14.97 -7.52 3.27
CA ASN A 207 14.98 -8.97 3.44
C ASN A 207 13.98 -9.49 4.50
N GLN A 208 13.46 -8.61 5.35
CA GLN A 208 12.46 -8.92 6.37
C GLN A 208 11.01 -8.68 5.87
N THR A 209 10.80 -8.56 4.57
CA THR A 209 9.48 -8.46 3.95
C THR A 209 8.98 -9.82 3.49
N SER A 210 7.68 -10.07 3.62
CA SER A 210 7.03 -11.22 2.97
C SER A 210 6.94 -11.01 1.46
N ASP A 211 7.28 -12.03 0.68
CA ASP A 211 7.09 -12.02 -0.77
C ASP A 211 5.67 -12.51 -1.10
N MET A 212 4.91 -11.66 -1.75
CA MET A 212 3.55 -11.99 -2.21
C MET A 212 3.53 -12.72 -3.55
N SER A 213 4.69 -13.04 -4.12
CA SER A 213 4.88 -13.83 -5.35
C SER A 213 3.97 -13.37 -6.50
N TRP A 214 3.82 -12.06 -6.68
CA TRP A 214 2.98 -11.49 -7.73
C TRP A 214 3.31 -12.03 -9.11
N VAL A 215 2.34 -12.68 -9.77
CA VAL A 215 2.52 -13.19 -11.13
C VAL A 215 2.67 -12.01 -12.10
N PRO A 216 3.79 -11.92 -12.84
CA PRO A 216 3.96 -10.87 -13.84
C PRO A 216 2.88 -10.90 -14.91
N LEU A 217 2.37 -9.74 -15.29
CA LEU A 217 1.47 -9.56 -16.42
C LEU A 217 2.20 -9.91 -17.72
N LYS A 218 1.50 -10.55 -18.69
CA LYS A 218 2.14 -11.14 -19.90
C LYS A 218 1.38 -10.85 -21.18
N THR A 219 0.23 -10.14 -21.13
CA THR A 219 -0.62 -9.98 -22.30
C THR A 219 -0.58 -8.55 -22.87
N TRP A 220 -0.68 -8.44 -24.20
CA TRP A 220 -0.78 -7.14 -24.87
C TRP A 220 -2.03 -6.35 -24.47
N GLY A 221 -3.12 -7.04 -24.09
CA GLY A 221 -4.36 -6.41 -23.64
C GLY A 221 -4.19 -5.59 -22.38
N GLU A 222 -3.24 -5.94 -21.50
CA GLU A 222 -2.95 -5.21 -20.27
C GLU A 222 -2.21 -3.88 -20.53
N ILE A 223 -1.38 -3.84 -21.57
CA ILE A 223 -0.70 -2.60 -22.01
C ILE A 223 -1.63 -1.74 -22.89
N PHE A 224 -2.41 -2.39 -23.74
CA PHE A 224 -3.26 -1.75 -24.75
C PHE A 224 -4.74 -2.15 -24.57
N PRO A 225 -5.38 -1.88 -23.42
CA PRO A 225 -6.81 -2.11 -23.29
C PRO A 225 -7.60 -1.25 -24.28
N ALA A 226 -8.78 -1.71 -24.66
CA ALA A 226 -9.60 -1.07 -25.69
C ALA A 226 -9.90 0.43 -25.40
N GLU A 227 -9.96 0.79 -24.12
CA GLU A 227 -10.20 2.16 -23.66
C GLU A 227 -9.18 3.18 -24.17
N ILE A 228 -7.93 2.78 -24.39
CA ILE A 228 -6.87 3.69 -24.84
C ILE A 228 -6.61 3.66 -26.33
N TRP A 229 -7.19 2.74 -27.11
CA TRP A 229 -6.86 2.60 -28.54
C TRP A 229 -7.06 3.88 -29.33
N LEU A 230 -8.17 4.59 -29.09
CA LEU A 230 -8.44 5.87 -29.77
C LEU A 230 -7.51 6.99 -29.29
N LEU A 231 -6.86 6.84 -28.14
CA LEU A 231 -5.92 7.81 -27.60
C LEU A 231 -4.50 7.62 -28.13
N LEU A 232 -4.14 6.42 -28.63
CA LEU A 232 -2.78 6.10 -29.08
C LEU A 232 -2.30 6.96 -30.27
N PRO A 233 -3.07 7.13 -31.37
CA PRO A 233 -2.62 7.97 -32.47
C PRO A 233 -2.42 9.45 -32.07
N PRO A 234 -3.36 10.12 -31.36
CA PRO A 234 -3.13 11.47 -30.90
C PRO A 234 -2.01 11.56 -29.85
N ALA A 235 -1.82 10.56 -28.99
CA ALA A 235 -0.70 10.53 -28.05
C ALA A 235 0.65 10.49 -28.77
N LEU A 236 0.78 9.66 -29.80
CA LEU A 236 1.99 9.59 -30.63
C LEU A 236 2.28 10.95 -31.30
N PHE A 237 1.27 11.59 -31.88
CA PHE A 237 1.43 12.93 -32.46
C PHE A 237 1.86 13.93 -31.38
N GLY A 238 1.26 13.90 -30.20
CA GLY A 238 1.61 14.75 -29.05
C GLY A 238 3.05 14.56 -28.60
N ALA A 239 3.52 13.30 -28.53
CA ALA A 239 4.90 12.97 -28.22
C ALA A 239 5.88 13.57 -29.25
N ILE A 240 5.62 13.33 -30.56
CA ILE A 240 6.45 13.88 -31.64
C ILE A 240 6.46 15.41 -31.60
N TRP A 241 5.31 16.03 -31.39
CA TRP A 241 5.19 17.48 -31.28
C TRP A 241 5.97 18.01 -30.07
N LEU A 242 5.84 17.39 -28.90
CA LEU A 242 6.54 17.74 -27.67
C LEU A 242 8.06 17.69 -27.87
N ILE A 243 8.57 16.59 -28.46
CA ILE A 243 10.00 16.40 -28.75
C ILE A 243 10.53 17.50 -29.69
N ARG A 244 9.76 17.86 -30.71
CA ARG A 244 10.18 18.84 -31.71
C ARG A 244 10.04 20.28 -31.26
N ARG A 245 9.17 20.58 -30.29
CA ARG A 245 8.77 21.95 -29.94
C ARG A 245 9.17 22.40 -28.55
N THR A 246 9.55 21.47 -27.66
CA THR A 246 10.00 21.82 -26.32
C THR A 246 11.42 21.30 -26.05
N ARG A 247 12.10 21.93 -25.09
CA ARG A 247 13.45 21.51 -24.68
C ARG A 247 13.42 20.56 -23.46
N ASN A 248 12.30 20.44 -22.79
CA ASN A 248 12.17 19.74 -21.51
C ASN A 248 11.31 18.48 -21.62
N TRP A 249 11.22 17.91 -22.81
CA TRP A 249 10.34 16.78 -23.17
C TRP A 249 10.76 15.43 -22.53
N ALA A 250 12.06 15.25 -22.27
CA ALA A 250 12.61 13.93 -21.96
C ALA A 250 12.04 13.26 -20.72
N PRO A 251 11.78 13.95 -19.57
CA PRO A 251 11.13 13.34 -18.41
C PRO A 251 9.76 12.71 -18.73
N MET A 252 8.96 13.38 -19.58
CA MET A 252 7.66 12.87 -20.00
C MET A 252 7.80 11.59 -20.82
N ILE A 253 8.71 11.57 -21.79
CA ILE A 253 8.92 10.41 -22.66
C ILE A 253 9.45 9.22 -21.85
N VAL A 254 10.45 9.44 -20.96
CA VAL A 254 10.96 8.36 -20.11
C VAL A 254 9.84 7.83 -19.20
N MET A 255 9.09 8.70 -18.54
CA MET A 255 8.00 8.31 -17.65
C MET A 255 6.92 7.49 -18.38
N THR A 256 6.62 7.84 -19.64
CA THR A 256 5.58 7.16 -20.43
C THR A 256 6.05 5.80 -20.97
N PHE A 257 7.25 5.74 -21.55
CA PHE A 257 7.66 4.55 -22.32
C PHE A 257 8.50 3.55 -21.52
N LEU A 258 9.17 3.96 -20.43
CA LEU A 258 9.93 3.04 -19.59
C LEU A 258 9.06 1.91 -19.01
N PRO A 259 7.82 2.15 -18.53
CA PRO A 259 6.93 1.08 -18.08
C PRO A 259 6.64 0.03 -19.16
N VAL A 260 6.47 0.45 -20.42
CA VAL A 260 6.21 -0.48 -21.52
C VAL A 260 7.44 -1.36 -21.80
N LEU A 261 8.64 -0.77 -21.74
CA LEU A 261 9.89 -1.53 -21.87
C LEU A 261 10.09 -2.50 -20.69
N TYR A 262 9.82 -2.03 -19.48
CA TYR A 262 9.92 -2.86 -18.28
C TYR A 262 8.90 -3.99 -18.25
N PHE A 263 7.72 -3.81 -18.84
CA PHE A 263 6.61 -4.78 -18.80
C PHE A 263 7.04 -6.20 -19.21
N TRP A 264 7.87 -6.29 -20.26
CA TRP A 264 8.34 -7.56 -20.79
C TRP A 264 9.61 -8.10 -20.09
N LEU A 265 10.27 -7.27 -19.29
CA LEU A 265 11.55 -7.64 -18.67
C LEU A 265 11.49 -8.90 -17.82
N PRO A 266 10.47 -9.10 -16.93
CA PRO A 266 10.36 -10.32 -16.14
C PRO A 266 10.24 -11.57 -17.01
N THR A 267 9.41 -11.52 -18.05
CA THR A 267 9.20 -12.64 -18.97
C THR A 267 10.47 -12.96 -19.76
N ILE A 268 11.15 -11.94 -20.29
CA ILE A 268 12.39 -12.11 -21.04
C ILE A 268 13.50 -12.65 -20.16
N ALA A 269 13.69 -12.10 -18.95
CA ALA A 269 14.70 -12.54 -18.01
C ALA A 269 14.52 -14.02 -17.60
N SER A 270 13.28 -14.44 -17.35
CA SER A 270 12.96 -15.83 -17.07
C SER A 270 13.24 -16.76 -18.26
N GLN A 271 12.86 -16.35 -19.49
CA GLN A 271 13.10 -17.15 -20.69
C GLN A 271 14.59 -17.31 -21.05
N LEU A 272 15.41 -16.30 -20.71
CA LEU A 272 16.85 -16.33 -20.94
C LEU A 272 17.64 -16.97 -19.80
N GLY A 273 16.97 -17.42 -18.74
CA GLY A 273 17.63 -18.00 -17.58
C GLY A 273 18.47 -17.00 -16.78
N TRP A 274 18.24 -15.70 -16.96
CA TRP A 274 18.97 -14.64 -16.19
C TRP A 274 18.48 -14.49 -14.76
N PHE A 275 17.29 -15.04 -14.49
CA PHE A 275 16.65 -14.93 -13.21
C PHE A 275 15.76 -16.15 -12.96
N SER A 276 15.97 -16.83 -11.81
CA SER A 276 15.25 -18.04 -11.44
C SER A 276 14.30 -17.86 -10.24
N GLY A 277 14.26 -16.68 -9.64
CA GLY A 277 13.44 -16.41 -8.46
C GLY A 277 12.15 -15.64 -8.76
N THR A 278 11.45 -15.21 -7.71
CA THR A 278 10.27 -14.35 -7.81
C THR A 278 10.64 -12.91 -8.18
N TRP A 279 9.84 -12.29 -9.03
CA TRP A 279 10.08 -10.93 -9.48
C TRP A 279 9.44 -9.92 -8.53
N LYS A 280 10.20 -9.45 -7.53
CA LYS A 280 9.69 -8.59 -6.43
C LYS A 280 9.04 -7.28 -6.88
N LEU A 281 9.45 -6.70 -8.01
CA LEU A 281 8.82 -5.49 -8.57
C LEU A 281 7.79 -5.87 -9.62
N TRP A 282 6.54 -6.03 -9.20
CA TRP A 282 5.45 -6.38 -10.11
C TRP A 282 5.27 -5.34 -11.23
N ASN A 283 5.27 -5.80 -12.48
CA ASN A 283 5.23 -4.94 -13.67
C ASN A 283 3.90 -4.15 -13.79
N GLY A 284 2.81 -4.64 -13.23
CA GLY A 284 1.54 -3.92 -13.15
C GLY A 284 1.65 -2.56 -12.44
N ARG A 285 2.51 -2.45 -11.41
CA ARG A 285 2.70 -1.20 -10.65
C ARG A 285 3.31 -0.04 -11.44
N LEU A 286 3.89 -0.30 -12.62
CA LEU A 286 4.46 0.76 -13.46
C LEU A 286 3.50 1.19 -14.59
N LEU A 287 2.51 0.38 -14.96
CA LEU A 287 1.56 0.70 -16.05
C LEU A 287 0.75 2.00 -15.85
N PRO A 288 0.40 2.46 -14.63
CA PRO A 288 -0.24 3.75 -14.44
C PRO A 288 0.49 4.93 -15.11
N PHE A 289 1.83 4.89 -15.15
CA PHE A 289 2.63 5.91 -15.82
C PHE A 289 2.46 5.91 -17.35
N TRP A 290 2.29 4.72 -17.94
CA TRP A 290 1.95 4.56 -19.36
C TRP A 290 0.57 5.15 -19.67
N PHE A 291 -0.45 4.77 -18.94
CA PHE A 291 -1.82 5.25 -19.14
C PHE A 291 -1.94 6.76 -18.94
N PHE A 292 -1.33 7.29 -17.89
CA PHE A 292 -1.22 8.73 -17.67
C PHE A 292 -0.50 9.43 -18.83
N GLY A 293 0.60 8.85 -19.28
CA GLY A 293 1.39 9.37 -20.38
C GLY A 293 0.59 9.48 -21.69
N VAL A 294 -0.14 8.42 -22.05
CA VAL A 294 -1.04 8.39 -23.20
C VAL A 294 -2.11 9.48 -23.08
N SER A 295 -2.76 9.60 -21.94
CA SER A 295 -3.79 10.62 -21.69
C SER A 295 -3.23 12.04 -21.83
N MET A 296 -2.12 12.33 -21.16
CA MET A 296 -1.52 13.68 -21.17
C MET A 296 -1.00 14.08 -22.57
N LEU A 297 -0.37 13.14 -23.31
CA LEU A 297 0.13 13.38 -24.67
C LEU A 297 -1.03 13.58 -25.66
N THR A 298 -2.14 12.84 -25.49
CA THR A 298 -3.38 13.12 -26.21
C THR A 298 -3.86 14.54 -25.98
N GLY A 299 -3.85 14.99 -24.73
CA GLY A 299 -4.19 16.36 -24.36
C GLY A 299 -3.29 17.42 -25.01
N VAL A 300 -1.99 17.14 -25.19
CA VAL A 300 -1.09 18.01 -25.97
C VAL A 300 -1.62 18.16 -27.39
N THR A 301 -1.97 17.07 -28.05
CA THR A 301 -2.51 17.08 -29.43
C THR A 301 -3.80 17.88 -29.53
N VAL A 302 -4.76 17.60 -28.65
CA VAL A 302 -6.05 18.32 -28.62
C VAL A 302 -5.85 19.81 -28.32
N GLY A 303 -4.94 20.15 -27.39
CA GLY A 303 -4.60 21.52 -27.07
C GLY A 303 -3.97 22.27 -28.26
N VAL A 304 -3.08 21.62 -29.00
CA VAL A 304 -2.47 22.20 -30.21
C VAL A 304 -3.52 22.36 -31.30
N ALA A 305 -4.36 21.35 -31.55
CA ALA A 305 -5.41 21.41 -32.56
C ALA A 305 -6.44 22.51 -32.24
N SER A 306 -6.92 22.59 -31.00
CA SER A 306 -7.87 23.61 -30.57
C SER A 306 -7.29 25.03 -30.72
N LYS A 307 -5.99 25.19 -30.45
CA LYS A 307 -5.29 26.49 -30.63
C LYS A 307 -5.15 26.86 -32.12
N LEU A 308 -4.88 25.88 -32.99
CA LEU A 308 -4.83 26.10 -34.45
C LEU A 308 -6.20 26.47 -35.01
N ILE A 309 -7.25 25.83 -34.57
CA ILE A 309 -8.64 26.13 -34.95
C ILE A 309 -8.99 27.57 -34.49
N ALA A 310 -8.71 27.89 -33.21
CA ALA A 310 -9.03 29.21 -32.66
C ALA A 310 -8.35 30.37 -33.43
N ARG A 311 -7.16 30.14 -34.00
CA ARG A 311 -6.46 31.15 -34.81
C ARG A 311 -7.17 31.49 -36.12
N ARG A 312 -8.07 30.60 -36.60
CA ARG A 312 -8.86 30.79 -37.83
C ARG A 312 -10.23 31.40 -37.53
N LEU A 313 -10.63 31.51 -36.28
CA LEU A 313 -11.88 32.09 -35.85
C LEU A 313 -11.73 33.56 -35.49
N PRO A 314 -12.79 34.36 -35.54
CA PRO A 314 -12.77 35.74 -35.01
C PRO A 314 -12.33 35.76 -33.56
N THR A 315 -11.72 36.89 -33.09
CA THR A 315 -11.29 37.05 -31.71
C THR A 315 -12.42 36.91 -30.68
N ARG A 316 -13.65 37.16 -31.11
CA ARG A 316 -14.87 36.91 -30.32
C ARG A 316 -15.88 36.14 -31.16
N VAL A 317 -16.47 35.13 -30.57
CA VAL A 317 -17.54 34.32 -31.17
C VAL A 317 -18.87 34.62 -30.49
N SER A 318 -19.98 34.42 -31.22
CA SER A 318 -21.28 34.51 -30.58
C SER A 318 -21.43 33.51 -29.45
N ALA A 319 -21.96 33.93 -28.32
CA ALA A 319 -22.25 33.10 -27.17
C ALA A 319 -23.12 31.86 -27.53
N GLY A 320 -24.02 32.01 -28.53
CA GLY A 320 -24.84 30.91 -29.03
C GLY A 320 -24.07 29.74 -29.58
N TRP A 321 -22.93 29.98 -30.26
CA TRP A 321 -22.08 28.93 -30.80
C TRP A 321 -21.40 28.07 -29.71
N VAL A 322 -21.29 28.59 -28.48
CA VAL A 322 -20.73 27.88 -27.34
C VAL A 322 -21.85 27.22 -26.52
N LYS A 323 -22.95 27.92 -26.36
CA LYS A 323 -24.13 27.44 -25.61
C LYS A 323 -24.76 26.22 -26.26
N ALA A 324 -24.81 26.14 -27.59
CA ALA A 324 -25.46 25.03 -28.32
C ALA A 324 -24.76 23.67 -28.06
N PRO A 325 -23.41 23.53 -28.20
CA PRO A 325 -22.74 22.27 -27.85
C PRO A 325 -22.81 21.95 -26.35
N LEU A 326 -22.74 22.95 -25.46
CA LEU A 326 -22.91 22.73 -24.03
C LEU A 326 -24.31 22.18 -23.71
N LEU A 327 -25.34 22.74 -24.31
CA LEU A 327 -26.72 22.25 -24.15
C LEU A 327 -26.85 20.81 -24.68
N ALA A 328 -26.26 20.52 -25.85
CA ALA A 328 -26.26 19.17 -26.40
C ALA A 328 -25.57 18.16 -25.43
N VAL A 329 -24.41 18.52 -24.87
CA VAL A 329 -23.72 17.68 -23.86
C VAL A 329 -24.60 17.47 -22.61
N GLY A 330 -25.25 18.52 -22.11
CA GLY A 330 -26.17 18.42 -20.97
C GLY A 330 -27.36 17.53 -21.25
N LEU A 331 -27.97 17.66 -22.42
CA LEU A 331 -29.11 16.85 -22.86
C LEU A 331 -28.74 15.39 -23.07
N VAL A 332 -27.54 15.11 -23.67
CA VAL A 332 -27.05 13.74 -23.83
C VAL A 332 -26.77 13.12 -22.47
N ALA A 333 -26.12 13.85 -21.55
CA ALA A 333 -25.87 13.36 -20.20
C ALA A 333 -27.18 13.04 -19.44
N LEU A 334 -28.15 13.95 -19.48
CA LEU A 334 -29.48 13.73 -18.90
C LEU A 334 -30.19 12.54 -19.55
N GLY A 335 -30.13 12.42 -20.87
CA GLY A 335 -30.72 11.29 -21.61
C GLY A 335 -30.11 9.96 -21.19
N VAL A 336 -28.79 9.89 -21.06
CA VAL A 336 -28.06 8.71 -20.57
C VAL A 336 -28.47 8.41 -19.11
N GLY A 337 -28.55 9.42 -18.25
CA GLY A 337 -29.00 9.27 -16.86
C GLY A 337 -30.42 8.70 -16.74
N LEU A 338 -31.32 9.16 -17.60
CA LEU A 338 -32.72 8.69 -17.61
C LEU A 338 -32.85 7.28 -18.21
N LEU A 339 -32.07 6.96 -19.25
CA LEU A 339 -32.18 5.67 -19.95
C LEU A 339 -31.52 4.50 -19.23
N LYS A 340 -30.38 4.73 -18.55
CA LYS A 340 -29.66 3.66 -17.84
C LYS A 340 -30.20 3.38 -16.42
N GLY A 341 -31.01 4.25 -15.84
CA GLY A 341 -31.80 3.98 -14.63
C GLY A 341 -31.03 3.71 -13.33
N SER A 342 -29.71 3.56 -13.35
CA SER A 342 -28.93 3.35 -12.12
C SER A 342 -28.68 4.69 -11.40
N VAL A 343 -28.71 4.65 -10.06
CA VAL A 343 -28.51 5.82 -9.20
C VAL A 343 -27.19 6.54 -9.51
N GLU A 344 -26.16 5.78 -9.83
CA GLU A 344 -24.83 6.27 -10.13
C GLU A 344 -24.77 7.08 -11.42
N VAL A 345 -25.41 6.60 -12.47
CA VAL A 345 -25.51 7.31 -13.77
C VAL A 345 -26.36 8.57 -13.60
N GLN A 346 -27.34 8.56 -12.71
CA GLN A 346 -28.15 9.75 -12.39
C GLN A 346 -27.31 10.82 -11.67
N TRP A 347 -26.48 10.45 -10.70
CA TRP A 347 -25.54 11.38 -10.03
C TRP A 347 -24.53 11.98 -11.01
N TRP A 348 -23.95 11.14 -11.89
CA TRP A 348 -23.06 11.61 -12.94
C TRP A 348 -23.79 12.59 -13.89
N ALA A 349 -24.96 12.23 -14.38
CA ALA A 349 -25.78 13.08 -15.26
C ALA A 349 -26.13 14.41 -14.59
N GLY A 350 -26.46 14.37 -13.29
CA GLY A 350 -26.69 15.56 -12.47
C GLY A 350 -25.45 16.44 -12.36
N GLY A 351 -24.28 15.86 -12.11
CA GLY A 351 -23.00 16.57 -12.05
C GLY A 351 -22.63 17.26 -13.37
N VAL A 352 -22.80 16.55 -14.49
CA VAL A 352 -22.61 17.14 -15.84
C VAL A 352 -23.61 18.26 -16.09
N ALA A 353 -24.87 18.08 -15.72
CA ALA A 353 -25.92 19.11 -15.89
C ALA A 353 -25.57 20.37 -15.08
N ILE A 354 -25.14 20.23 -13.81
CA ILE A 354 -24.69 21.33 -12.96
C ILE A 354 -23.50 22.05 -13.62
N LEU A 355 -22.50 21.33 -14.11
CA LEU A 355 -21.36 21.91 -14.81
C LEU A 355 -21.81 22.71 -16.04
N VAL A 356 -22.70 22.15 -16.85
CA VAL A 356 -23.28 22.84 -18.02
C VAL A 356 -24.00 24.12 -17.59
N VAL A 357 -24.78 24.08 -16.51
CA VAL A 357 -25.50 25.27 -15.99
C VAL A 357 -24.54 26.35 -15.52
N VAL A 358 -23.49 25.96 -14.78
CA VAL A 358 -22.46 26.89 -14.29
C VAL A 358 -21.72 27.54 -15.46
N LEU A 359 -21.31 26.76 -16.46
CA LEU A 359 -20.65 27.25 -17.66
C LEU A 359 -21.59 28.14 -18.48
N TRP A 360 -22.86 27.76 -18.59
CA TRP A 360 -23.87 28.56 -19.26
C TRP A 360 -24.06 29.92 -18.57
N ALA A 361 -24.20 29.94 -17.25
CA ALA A 361 -24.31 31.17 -16.48
C ALA A 361 -23.08 32.05 -16.64
N GLY A 362 -21.88 31.48 -16.63
CA GLY A 362 -20.63 32.20 -16.89
C GLY A 362 -20.58 32.83 -18.29
N ILE A 363 -21.06 32.11 -19.31
CA ILE A 363 -21.16 32.63 -20.69
C ILE A 363 -22.21 33.73 -20.77
N GLU A 364 -23.36 33.59 -20.08
CA GLU A 364 -24.42 34.62 -20.02
C GLU A 364 -23.89 35.92 -19.42
N MET A 365 -23.16 35.82 -18.29
CA MET A 365 -22.54 36.99 -17.65
C MET A 365 -21.48 37.63 -18.53
N ALA A 366 -20.80 36.88 -19.41
CA ALA A 366 -19.82 37.40 -20.34
C ALA A 366 -20.42 38.14 -21.54
N GLY A 367 -21.75 38.06 -21.74
CA GLY A 367 -22.53 38.77 -22.77
C GLY A 367 -22.63 38.03 -24.11
N ALA A 368 -23.22 38.71 -25.11
CA ALA A 368 -23.56 38.10 -26.42
C ALA A 368 -22.37 37.60 -27.24
N LYS A 369 -21.15 38.07 -26.95
CA LYS A 369 -19.91 37.63 -27.61
C LYS A 369 -18.83 37.31 -26.57
N VAL A 370 -18.31 36.10 -26.63
CA VAL A 370 -17.27 35.59 -25.76
C VAL A 370 -15.90 35.55 -26.46
N ALA A 371 -14.83 35.69 -25.70
CA ALA A 371 -13.49 35.62 -26.26
C ALA A 371 -13.21 34.19 -26.74
N THR A 372 -12.77 34.06 -27.99
CA THR A 372 -12.55 32.75 -28.66
C THR A 372 -11.50 31.92 -27.96
N SER A 373 -10.38 32.53 -27.52
CA SER A 373 -9.27 31.79 -26.90
C SER A 373 -9.64 31.05 -25.62
N PRO A 374 -10.16 31.69 -24.54
CA PRO A 374 -10.54 30.98 -23.33
C PRO A 374 -11.70 29.99 -23.56
N THR A 375 -12.62 30.33 -24.46
CA THR A 375 -13.74 29.46 -24.82
C THR A 375 -13.29 28.16 -25.45
N MET A 376 -12.34 28.21 -26.39
CA MET A 376 -11.82 26.99 -27.04
C MET A 376 -11.01 26.11 -26.08
N VAL A 377 -10.28 26.70 -25.11
CA VAL A 377 -9.63 25.92 -24.06
C VAL A 377 -10.67 25.22 -23.19
N LEU A 378 -11.71 25.94 -22.80
CA LEU A 378 -12.79 25.39 -22.00
C LEU A 378 -13.53 24.25 -22.72
N VAL A 379 -13.91 24.46 -24.00
CA VAL A 379 -14.58 23.44 -24.82
C VAL A 379 -13.69 22.19 -25.02
N ALA A 380 -12.39 22.38 -25.32
CA ALA A 380 -11.48 21.26 -25.47
C ALA A 380 -11.29 20.47 -24.17
N SER A 381 -11.16 21.17 -23.04
CA SER A 381 -11.03 20.52 -21.73
C SER A 381 -12.33 19.81 -21.31
N ALA A 382 -13.49 20.47 -21.50
CA ALA A 382 -14.79 19.86 -21.22
C ALA A 382 -15.09 18.64 -22.09
N PHE A 383 -14.70 18.69 -23.37
CA PHE A 383 -14.83 17.54 -24.27
C PHE A 383 -14.01 16.32 -23.76
N ILE A 384 -12.75 16.54 -23.37
CA ILE A 384 -11.90 15.48 -22.82
C ILE A 384 -12.52 14.91 -21.53
N LEU A 385 -12.93 15.76 -20.61
CA LEU A 385 -13.53 15.32 -19.34
C LEU A 385 -14.83 14.55 -19.55
N THR A 386 -15.72 15.01 -20.44
CA THR A 386 -16.97 14.33 -20.75
C THR A 386 -16.74 12.96 -21.38
N GLN A 387 -15.78 12.81 -22.28
CA GLN A 387 -15.45 11.50 -22.87
C GLN A 387 -14.98 10.50 -21.81
N SER A 388 -14.16 10.96 -20.86
CA SER A 388 -13.67 10.10 -19.77
C SER A 388 -14.77 9.73 -18.78
N LEU A 389 -15.65 10.68 -18.44
CA LEU A 389 -16.77 10.42 -17.55
C LEU A 389 -17.83 9.52 -18.19
N ALA A 390 -18.03 9.62 -19.51
CA ALA A 390 -18.98 8.76 -20.23
C ALA A 390 -18.54 7.29 -20.28
N GLY A 391 -17.25 7.03 -20.09
CA GLY A 391 -16.67 5.67 -20.00
C GLY A 391 -16.84 5.01 -18.64
N LEU A 392 -17.25 5.73 -17.59
CA LEU A 392 -17.41 5.17 -16.24
C LEU A 392 -18.54 4.15 -16.19
N SER A 393 -18.25 3.00 -15.59
CA SER A 393 -19.20 1.89 -15.45
C SER A 393 -19.45 1.49 -14.00
N PHE A 394 -18.44 1.29 -13.18
CA PHE A 394 -18.56 0.77 -11.82
C PHE A 394 -17.91 1.66 -10.75
N VAL A 395 -16.94 2.52 -11.09
CA VAL A 395 -16.16 3.24 -10.08
C VAL A 395 -17.00 4.21 -9.25
N SER A 396 -18.05 4.79 -9.82
CA SER A 396 -18.94 5.70 -9.11
C SER A 396 -19.73 4.98 -8.02
N GLY A 397 -20.26 3.80 -8.32
CA GLY A 397 -20.94 2.94 -7.36
C GLY A 397 -20.00 2.44 -6.27
N TRP A 398 -18.82 2.00 -6.68
CA TRP A 398 -17.80 1.56 -5.72
C TRP A 398 -17.33 2.69 -4.79
N ALA A 399 -17.18 3.91 -5.31
CA ALA A 399 -16.89 5.08 -4.49
C ALA A 399 -18.01 5.38 -3.49
N ALA A 400 -19.28 5.39 -3.94
CA ALA A 400 -20.42 5.57 -3.06
C ALA A 400 -20.47 4.49 -1.97
N TRP A 401 -20.23 3.24 -2.33
CA TRP A 401 -20.17 2.11 -1.42
C TRP A 401 -19.04 2.26 -0.38
N ASN A 402 -17.81 2.57 -0.80
CA ASN A 402 -16.67 2.74 0.11
C ASN A 402 -16.85 3.92 1.07
N PHE A 403 -17.35 5.07 0.58
CA PHE A 403 -17.43 6.30 1.36
C PHE A 403 -18.70 6.44 2.19
N SER A 404 -19.68 5.52 2.04
CA SER A 404 -20.83 5.48 2.94
C SER A 404 -20.47 5.05 4.37
N GLY A 405 -19.34 4.36 4.57
CA GLY A 405 -18.91 3.87 5.88
C GLY A 405 -19.51 2.51 6.23
N TYR A 406 -19.07 1.95 7.34
CA TYR A 406 -19.57 0.68 7.88
C TYR A 406 -21.03 0.80 8.31
N GLU A 407 -21.41 1.93 8.91
CA GLU A 407 -22.74 2.22 9.46
C GLU A 407 -23.84 2.19 8.40
N ALA A 408 -23.49 2.35 7.13
CA ALA A 408 -24.45 2.28 6.01
C ALA A 408 -24.53 0.89 5.36
N LYS A 409 -23.84 -0.12 5.90
CA LYS A 409 -23.88 -1.49 5.37
C LYS A 409 -25.06 -2.26 5.96
N GLN A 410 -25.54 -3.25 5.22
CA GLN A 410 -26.71 -4.02 5.62
C GLN A 410 -26.46 -4.80 6.91
N GLY A 411 -25.27 -5.34 7.09
CA GLY A 411 -24.88 -6.13 8.26
C GLY A 411 -24.24 -5.31 9.40
N PHE A 412 -24.39 -3.98 9.43
CA PHE A 412 -23.71 -3.16 10.44
C PHE A 412 -24.13 -3.48 11.86
N GLU A 413 -25.41 -3.68 12.13
CA GLU A 413 -25.92 -4.00 13.47
C GLU A 413 -25.30 -5.32 13.99
N GLN A 414 -25.20 -6.35 13.14
CA GLN A 414 -24.57 -7.62 13.49
C GLN A 414 -23.05 -7.45 13.66
N TYR A 415 -22.42 -6.62 12.84
CA TYR A 415 -21.00 -6.31 12.96
C TYR A 415 -20.69 -5.60 14.28
N GLU A 416 -21.46 -4.57 14.62
CA GLU A 416 -21.32 -3.82 15.88
C GLU A 416 -21.51 -4.74 17.10
N GLN A 417 -22.58 -5.55 17.10
CA GLN A 417 -22.85 -6.50 18.16
C GLN A 417 -21.73 -7.56 18.29
N LEU A 418 -21.14 -8.01 17.17
CA LEU A 418 -20.00 -8.91 17.20
C LEU A 418 -18.77 -8.25 17.85
N MET A 419 -18.49 -7.00 17.49
CA MET A 419 -17.36 -6.25 18.08
C MET A 419 -17.55 -6.05 19.57
N GLU A 420 -18.74 -5.65 20.04
CA GLU A 420 -19.07 -5.51 21.47
C GLU A 420 -18.90 -6.85 22.19
N THR A 421 -19.45 -7.94 21.63
CA THR A 421 -19.36 -9.29 22.25
C THR A 421 -17.91 -9.76 22.38
N VAL A 422 -17.07 -9.47 21.37
CA VAL A 422 -15.66 -9.87 21.37
C VAL A 422 -14.81 -8.97 22.28
N ASP A 423 -15.17 -7.69 22.46
CA ASP A 423 -14.46 -6.79 23.37
C ASP A 423 -14.66 -7.15 24.85
N ASP A 424 -15.80 -7.79 25.18
CA ASP A 424 -16.07 -8.30 26.53
C ASP A 424 -15.22 -9.51 26.92
N LEU A 425 -14.57 -10.18 25.94
CA LEU A 425 -13.68 -11.31 26.22
C LEU A 425 -12.33 -10.83 26.79
N PRO A 426 -11.63 -11.68 27.55
CA PRO A 426 -10.23 -11.44 27.89
C PRO A 426 -9.39 -11.09 26.65
N ALA A 427 -8.44 -10.18 26.80
CA ALA A 427 -7.55 -9.82 25.69
C ALA A 427 -6.75 -11.04 25.22
N GLY A 428 -6.68 -11.25 23.89
CA GLY A 428 -6.02 -12.42 23.31
C GLY A 428 -5.89 -12.28 21.79
N ARG A 429 -5.54 -13.39 21.14
CA ARG A 429 -5.44 -13.48 19.69
C ARG A 429 -6.65 -14.16 19.11
N ILE A 430 -7.16 -13.60 18.02
CA ILE A 430 -8.37 -14.07 17.35
C ILE A 430 -8.09 -14.42 15.89
N GLN A 431 -8.48 -15.65 15.50
CA GLN A 431 -8.59 -16.05 14.10
C GLN A 431 -10.06 -15.98 13.69
N TRP A 432 -10.34 -15.71 12.44
CA TRP A 432 -11.70 -15.64 11.90
C TRP A 432 -11.78 -16.32 10.54
N GLU A 433 -12.98 -16.79 10.18
CA GLU A 433 -13.24 -17.40 8.90
C GLU A 433 -13.23 -16.34 7.79
N ALA A 434 -12.25 -16.39 6.89
CA ALA A 434 -12.18 -15.52 5.72
C ALA A 434 -13.26 -15.91 4.70
N ASN A 435 -14.06 -14.94 4.25
CA ASN A 435 -15.11 -15.18 3.25
C ASN A 435 -15.39 -13.92 2.43
N ASN A 436 -15.44 -14.06 1.09
CA ASN A 436 -15.72 -12.95 0.18
C ASN A 436 -17.17 -12.41 0.30
N ASP A 437 -18.11 -13.17 0.83
CA ASP A 437 -19.49 -12.72 1.02
C ASP A 437 -19.59 -11.59 2.06
N MET A 438 -18.61 -11.44 2.95
CA MET A 438 -18.51 -10.30 3.88
C MET A 438 -18.42 -8.95 3.15
N ASP A 439 -18.00 -8.91 1.86
CA ASP A 439 -18.01 -7.68 1.06
C ASP A 439 -19.41 -7.09 0.96
N ARG A 440 -20.40 -7.93 0.76
CA ARG A 440 -21.80 -7.51 0.68
C ARG A 440 -22.37 -7.10 2.03
N GLU A 441 -22.06 -7.85 3.07
CA GLU A 441 -22.63 -7.63 4.40
C GLU A 441 -21.98 -6.44 5.12
N TYR A 442 -20.65 -6.36 5.10
CA TYR A 442 -19.86 -5.40 5.89
C TYR A 442 -19.09 -4.38 5.04
N GLY A 443 -19.13 -4.49 3.72
CA GLY A 443 -18.48 -3.54 2.80
C GLY A 443 -17.06 -3.89 2.41
N THR A 444 -16.50 -4.97 2.96
CA THR A 444 -15.20 -5.54 2.58
C THR A 444 -15.07 -6.95 3.13
N PRO A 445 -14.45 -7.90 2.38
CA PRO A 445 -14.14 -9.22 2.92
C PRO A 445 -13.11 -9.18 4.07
N MET A 446 -12.47 -8.02 4.28
CA MET A 446 -11.44 -7.76 5.30
C MET A 446 -12.01 -7.03 6.53
N ALA A 447 -13.32 -7.06 6.75
CA ALA A 447 -13.97 -6.32 7.85
C ALA A 447 -13.48 -6.77 9.23
N LEU A 448 -13.25 -8.07 9.42
CA LEU A 448 -12.81 -8.64 10.68
C LEU A 448 -11.31 -8.46 10.97
N MET A 449 -10.49 -7.99 9.99
CA MET A 449 -9.15 -7.47 10.28
C MET A 449 -9.17 -6.25 11.22
N LEU A 450 -10.34 -5.67 11.46
CA LEU A 450 -10.54 -4.52 12.36
C LEU A 450 -10.89 -4.91 13.80
N PHE A 451 -10.82 -6.18 14.21
CA PHE A 451 -10.91 -6.52 15.63
C PHE A 451 -10.02 -5.62 16.49
N PRO A 452 -8.72 -5.38 16.14
CA PRO A 452 -7.87 -4.51 16.96
C PRO A 452 -8.28 -3.02 16.96
N TYR A 453 -9.11 -2.59 16.03
CA TYR A 453 -9.62 -1.21 15.97
C TYR A 453 -10.81 -1.00 16.93
N TRP A 454 -11.67 -2.01 17.06
CA TRP A 454 -12.90 -1.95 17.82
C TRP A 454 -12.82 -2.61 19.19
N THR A 455 -11.86 -3.53 19.35
CA THR A 455 -11.75 -4.40 20.53
C THR A 455 -10.30 -4.45 21.05
N ARG A 456 -10.10 -5.16 22.15
CA ARG A 456 -8.76 -5.45 22.69
C ARG A 456 -8.10 -6.69 22.10
N GLN A 457 -8.72 -7.32 21.08
CA GLN A 457 -8.22 -8.55 20.48
C GLN A 457 -7.24 -8.26 19.33
N ALA A 458 -6.11 -8.97 19.31
CA ALA A 458 -5.19 -8.96 18.18
C ALA A 458 -5.68 -9.92 17.09
N SER A 459 -5.78 -9.47 15.83
CA SER A 459 -6.20 -10.32 14.71
C SER A 459 -5.03 -11.07 14.09
N MET A 460 -5.19 -12.36 13.83
CA MET A 460 -4.17 -13.16 13.14
C MET A 460 -3.99 -12.76 11.69
N GLU A 461 -4.99 -12.12 11.08
CA GLU A 461 -4.91 -11.59 9.73
C GLU A 461 -4.91 -10.06 9.74
N GLY A 462 -4.17 -9.47 8.82
CA GLY A 462 -4.02 -8.04 8.67
C GLY A 462 -3.83 -7.63 7.23
N LEU A 463 -3.83 -6.31 6.99
CA LEU A 463 -3.80 -5.76 5.65
C LEU A 463 -2.37 -5.50 5.11
N PHE A 464 -1.41 -5.25 6.00
CA PHE A 464 -0.04 -4.92 5.59
C PHE A 464 0.77 -6.19 5.33
N PHE A 465 0.38 -6.95 4.31
CA PHE A 465 0.86 -8.29 4.02
C PHE A 465 2.39 -8.42 3.94
N GLU A 466 3.06 -7.43 3.36
CA GLU A 466 4.52 -7.43 3.23
C GLU A 466 5.25 -7.07 4.54
N SER A 467 4.53 -6.58 5.56
CA SER A 467 5.16 -6.10 6.80
C SER A 467 5.61 -7.20 7.74
N SER A 468 5.11 -8.41 7.60
CA SER A 468 5.50 -9.53 8.47
C SER A 468 5.93 -10.75 7.66
N ILE A 469 7.09 -11.31 8.00
CA ILE A 469 7.56 -12.56 7.42
C ILE A 469 6.73 -13.78 7.86
N THR A 470 5.86 -13.64 8.86
CA THR A 470 4.88 -14.67 9.24
C THR A 470 3.64 -14.69 8.34
N THR A 471 3.44 -13.70 7.47
CA THR A 471 2.24 -13.56 6.62
C THR A 471 1.88 -14.83 5.82
N PRO A 472 2.81 -15.56 5.17
CA PRO A 472 2.46 -16.78 4.45
C PRO A 472 1.80 -17.84 5.34
N PHE A 473 2.25 -17.98 6.57
CA PHE A 473 1.70 -18.93 7.54
C PHE A 473 0.29 -18.54 7.98
N HIS A 474 0.02 -17.23 8.14
CA HIS A 474 -1.33 -16.75 8.45
C HIS A 474 -2.32 -17.05 7.31
N PHE A 475 -1.89 -16.96 6.06
CA PHE A 475 -2.72 -17.36 4.92
C PHE A 475 -2.95 -18.88 4.85
N ILE A 476 -1.97 -19.70 5.27
CA ILE A 476 -2.18 -21.15 5.43
C ILE A 476 -3.25 -21.38 6.49
N ASN A 477 -3.13 -20.73 7.66
CA ASN A 477 -4.11 -20.83 8.74
C ASN A 477 -5.51 -20.38 8.29
N ALA A 478 -5.59 -19.25 7.57
CA ALA A 478 -6.85 -18.78 6.99
C ALA A 478 -7.45 -19.83 6.02
N GLY A 479 -6.61 -20.48 5.22
CA GLY A 479 -7.02 -21.57 4.33
C GLY A 479 -7.61 -22.76 5.07
N GLU A 480 -6.96 -23.18 6.15
CA GLU A 480 -7.38 -24.32 6.98
C GLU A 480 -8.60 -24.03 7.86
N MET A 481 -8.77 -22.76 8.28
CA MET A 481 -9.85 -22.31 9.16
C MET A 481 -11.02 -21.65 8.41
N SER A 482 -11.04 -21.68 7.08
CA SER A 482 -12.08 -21.01 6.29
C SER A 482 -12.65 -21.94 5.21
N PHE A 483 -13.96 -21.97 5.10
CA PHE A 483 -14.65 -22.78 4.09
C PHE A 483 -14.40 -22.26 2.66
N ARG A 484 -14.19 -20.95 2.48
CA ARG A 484 -13.92 -20.29 1.17
C ARG A 484 -12.84 -19.22 1.28
N PRO A 485 -11.60 -19.60 1.57
CA PRO A 485 -10.50 -18.65 1.72
C PRO A 485 -10.09 -17.99 0.40
N SER A 486 -9.37 -16.88 0.47
CA SER A 486 -8.92 -16.15 -0.71
C SER A 486 -7.62 -16.67 -1.34
N ASN A 487 -6.76 -17.37 -0.60
CA ASN A 487 -5.47 -17.95 -1.04
C ASN A 487 -4.62 -17.00 -1.90
N PRO A 488 -4.16 -15.87 -1.35
CA PRO A 488 -3.65 -14.76 -2.16
C PRO A 488 -2.22 -14.93 -2.70
N ILE A 489 -1.40 -15.82 -2.10
CA ILE A 489 0.00 -16.01 -2.53
C ILE A 489 0.08 -17.16 -3.54
N PRO A 490 0.40 -16.89 -4.82
CA PRO A 490 0.60 -17.94 -5.82
C PRO A 490 1.77 -18.86 -5.45
N GLY A 491 1.53 -20.17 -5.56
CA GLY A 491 2.56 -21.18 -5.30
C GLY A 491 2.73 -21.59 -3.83
N LEU A 492 2.08 -20.91 -2.89
CA LEU A 492 2.02 -21.34 -1.51
C LEU A 492 1.18 -22.62 -1.41
N LYS A 493 1.62 -23.59 -0.62
CA LYS A 493 0.93 -24.87 -0.42
C LYS A 493 -0.23 -24.67 0.55
N TYR A 494 -1.42 -24.42 -0.01
CA TYR A 494 -2.65 -24.33 0.78
C TYR A 494 -3.28 -25.69 0.98
N HIS A 495 -3.86 -25.89 2.15
CA HIS A 495 -4.72 -27.01 2.44
C HIS A 495 -6.20 -26.60 2.35
N ASN A 496 -7.07 -27.58 2.15
CA ASN A 496 -8.49 -27.36 2.26
C ASN A 496 -8.89 -27.13 3.74
N PHE A 497 -10.07 -26.59 3.94
CA PHE A 497 -10.70 -26.46 5.25
C PHE A 497 -10.53 -27.73 6.11
N SER A 498 -9.87 -27.61 7.27
CA SER A 498 -9.55 -28.70 8.17
C SER A 498 -9.22 -28.18 9.56
N PHE A 499 -10.11 -28.37 10.50
CA PHE A 499 -9.86 -27.96 11.88
C PHE A 499 -8.75 -28.78 12.55
N ASP A 500 -8.52 -30.04 12.19
CA ASP A 500 -7.40 -30.84 12.73
C ASP A 500 -6.05 -30.15 12.53
N ARG A 501 -5.82 -29.60 11.32
CA ARG A 501 -4.61 -28.86 11.01
C ARG A 501 -4.64 -27.46 11.60
N GLY A 502 -5.74 -26.74 11.36
CA GLY A 502 -5.86 -25.34 11.73
C GLY A 502 -5.76 -25.11 13.23
N ILE A 503 -6.39 -25.93 14.07
CA ILE A 503 -6.29 -25.81 15.55
C ILE A 503 -4.85 -25.98 16.01
N ARG A 504 -4.11 -26.97 15.47
CA ARG A 504 -2.70 -27.19 15.82
C ARG A 504 -1.83 -26.02 15.40
N HIS A 505 -2.00 -25.51 14.18
CA HIS A 505 -1.28 -24.34 13.69
C HIS A 505 -1.60 -23.06 14.47
N LEU A 506 -2.85 -22.84 14.84
CA LEU A 506 -3.24 -21.70 15.70
C LEU A 506 -2.61 -21.80 17.09
N GLY A 507 -2.43 -23.02 17.63
CA GLY A 507 -1.71 -23.27 18.88
C GLY A 507 -0.25 -22.81 18.84
N VAL A 508 0.44 -22.98 17.68
CA VAL A 508 1.82 -22.48 17.47
C VAL A 508 1.90 -20.96 17.63
N TYR A 509 0.83 -20.25 17.30
CA TYR A 509 0.76 -18.79 17.44
C TYR A 509 0.09 -18.30 18.74
N GLY A 510 -0.33 -19.22 19.63
CA GLY A 510 -1.00 -18.81 20.86
C GLY A 510 -2.35 -18.14 20.63
N VAL A 511 -3.13 -18.62 19.66
CA VAL A 511 -4.45 -18.09 19.36
C VAL A 511 -5.48 -18.65 20.34
N GLU A 512 -6.31 -17.79 20.90
CA GLU A 512 -7.27 -18.14 21.95
C GLU A 512 -8.70 -18.21 21.45
N TYR A 513 -9.02 -17.47 20.37
CA TYR A 513 -10.39 -17.34 19.87
C TYR A 513 -10.48 -17.63 18.38
N TYR A 514 -11.63 -18.19 17.99
CA TYR A 514 -11.98 -18.40 16.59
C TYR A 514 -13.41 -17.94 16.32
N VAL A 515 -13.63 -17.25 15.19
CA VAL A 515 -14.95 -16.76 14.78
C VAL A 515 -15.35 -17.34 13.45
N THR A 516 -16.47 -18.07 13.41
CA THR A 516 -17.08 -18.55 12.16
C THR A 516 -17.98 -17.48 11.55
N PHE A 517 -18.20 -17.59 10.23
CA PHE A 517 -19.15 -16.80 9.47
C PHE A 517 -20.18 -17.65 8.74
N THR A 518 -19.75 -18.81 8.21
CA THR A 518 -20.63 -19.70 7.45
C THR A 518 -21.28 -20.75 8.35
N PRO A 519 -22.51 -21.21 7.97
CA PRO A 519 -23.13 -22.35 8.62
C PRO A 519 -22.30 -23.63 8.53
N GLU A 520 -21.54 -23.80 7.44
CA GLU A 520 -20.67 -24.94 7.21
C GLU A 520 -19.54 -25.00 8.23
N ALA A 521 -18.82 -23.89 8.44
CA ALA A 521 -17.76 -23.83 9.45
C ALA A 521 -18.32 -24.00 10.86
N ALA A 522 -19.49 -23.41 11.14
CA ALA A 522 -20.15 -23.57 12.43
C ALA A 522 -20.62 -25.01 12.69
N ALA A 523 -21.08 -25.73 11.65
CA ALA A 523 -21.46 -27.13 11.76
C ALA A 523 -20.25 -28.04 11.99
N GLU A 524 -19.18 -27.84 11.24
CA GLU A 524 -17.92 -28.58 11.41
C GLU A 524 -17.33 -28.37 12.80
N ALA A 525 -17.38 -27.14 13.34
CA ALA A 525 -16.88 -26.84 14.68
C ALA A 525 -17.56 -27.64 15.80
N LEU A 526 -18.80 -28.14 15.61
CA LEU A 526 -19.50 -28.97 16.57
C LEU A 526 -18.91 -30.40 16.68
N GLU A 527 -18.19 -30.85 15.66
CA GLU A 527 -17.54 -32.18 15.65
C GLU A 527 -16.21 -32.17 16.43
N TYR A 528 -15.73 -30.95 16.82
CA TYR A 528 -14.46 -30.77 17.52
C TYR A 528 -14.71 -30.36 18.98
N PRO A 529 -14.60 -31.27 19.95
CA PRO A 529 -14.84 -30.97 21.36
C PRO A 529 -13.84 -29.96 21.95
N GLU A 530 -12.71 -29.74 21.29
CA GLU A 530 -11.71 -28.74 21.63
C GLU A 530 -12.19 -27.33 21.37
N LEU A 531 -13.15 -27.14 20.45
CA LEU A 531 -13.77 -25.84 20.14
C LEU A 531 -15.01 -25.64 21.01
N ARG A 532 -14.91 -24.79 22.01
CA ARG A 532 -16.04 -24.49 22.90
C ARG A 532 -16.71 -23.19 22.46
N GLU A 533 -17.97 -23.26 22.00
CA GLU A 533 -18.77 -22.05 21.73
C GLU A 533 -18.95 -21.24 23.03
N ILE A 534 -18.52 -19.98 23.01
CA ILE A 534 -18.55 -19.05 24.16
C ILE A 534 -19.50 -17.86 23.92
N ALA A 535 -19.77 -17.53 22.66
CA ALA A 535 -20.72 -16.48 22.29
C ALA A 535 -21.32 -16.73 20.91
N ARG A 536 -22.50 -16.09 20.68
CA ARG A 536 -23.23 -16.21 19.43
C ARG A 536 -23.83 -14.87 19.01
N VAL A 537 -23.47 -14.41 17.82
CA VAL A 537 -24.03 -13.24 17.15
C VAL A 537 -24.29 -13.60 15.69
N ASP A 538 -25.54 -13.99 15.37
CA ASP A 538 -25.86 -14.50 14.03
C ASP A 538 -25.43 -13.54 12.91
N PRO A 539 -24.70 -14.01 11.86
CA PRO A 539 -24.40 -15.42 11.56
C PRO A 539 -23.18 -16.00 12.30
N HIS A 540 -22.45 -15.21 13.06
CA HIS A 540 -21.19 -15.59 13.70
C HIS A 540 -21.38 -16.48 14.93
N ARG A 541 -20.39 -17.35 15.14
CA ARG A 541 -20.16 -18.10 16.39
C ARG A 541 -18.73 -17.81 16.85
N VAL A 542 -18.58 -17.56 18.12
CA VAL A 542 -17.28 -17.32 18.77
C VAL A 542 -16.92 -18.55 19.61
N TYR A 543 -15.76 -19.10 19.33
CA TYR A 543 -15.24 -20.28 20.01
C TYR A 543 -13.99 -19.93 20.80
N SER A 544 -13.80 -20.52 21.98
CA SER A 544 -12.49 -20.63 22.62
C SER A 544 -11.77 -21.86 22.06
N LEU A 545 -10.49 -21.68 21.76
CA LEU A 545 -9.55 -22.73 21.36
C LEU A 545 -8.96 -23.44 22.58
N PRO A 546 -8.23 -24.55 22.42
CA PRO A 546 -7.46 -25.16 23.50
C PRO A 546 -6.58 -24.13 24.22
N PRO A 547 -6.47 -24.21 25.56
CA PRO A 547 -5.64 -23.28 26.31
C PRO A 547 -4.20 -23.26 25.80
N THR A 548 -3.68 -22.08 25.52
CA THR A 548 -2.30 -21.85 25.07
C THR A 548 -1.72 -20.63 25.79
N GLN A 549 -0.39 -20.54 25.82
CA GLN A 549 0.31 -19.38 26.33
C GLN A 549 1.14 -18.73 25.20
N LEU A 550 1.53 -17.47 25.39
CA LEU A 550 2.41 -16.77 24.43
C LEU A 550 3.87 -17.16 24.59
N VAL A 551 4.22 -17.96 25.59
CA VAL A 551 5.57 -18.49 25.81
C VAL A 551 5.46 -19.97 26.16
N ASP A 552 6.12 -20.81 25.38
CA ASP A 552 6.27 -22.24 25.64
C ASP A 552 7.71 -22.58 26.04
N VAL A 553 7.85 -23.45 27.06
CA VAL A 553 9.15 -24.07 27.41
C VAL A 553 9.41 -25.22 26.44
N ALA A 554 10.65 -25.28 25.90
CA ALA A 554 11.00 -26.32 24.96
C ALA A 554 10.92 -27.73 25.58
N VAL A 555 10.22 -28.63 24.91
CA VAL A 555 10.20 -30.06 25.24
C VAL A 555 11.41 -30.76 24.66
N ASN A 556 11.81 -30.33 23.46
CA ASN A 556 12.97 -30.84 22.75
C ASN A 556 13.99 -29.73 22.50
N GLN A 557 15.28 -30.09 22.39
CA GLN A 557 16.33 -29.16 22.04
C GLN A 557 16.07 -28.56 20.65
N PRO A 558 15.99 -27.22 20.50
CA PRO A 558 15.88 -26.62 19.18
C PRO A 558 17.06 -26.97 18.29
N VAL A 559 16.82 -27.08 16.98
CA VAL A 559 17.80 -27.49 15.98
C VAL A 559 18.08 -26.33 15.03
N VAL A 560 19.34 -25.99 14.82
CA VAL A 560 19.73 -24.94 13.86
C VAL A 560 19.66 -25.53 12.45
N PHE A 561 18.92 -24.89 11.57
CA PHE A 561 18.91 -25.23 10.15
C PHE A 561 20.00 -24.42 9.43
N GLU A 562 21.03 -25.10 8.94
CA GLU A 562 22.10 -24.49 8.16
C GLU A 562 21.66 -24.36 6.70
N ALA A 563 21.19 -23.17 6.33
CA ALA A 563 20.96 -22.85 4.92
C ALA A 563 22.32 -22.81 4.20
N ASP A 564 22.45 -23.42 3.01
CA ASP A 564 23.67 -23.41 2.20
C ASP A 564 24.21 -21.98 2.03
N GLY A 565 25.24 -21.64 2.84
CA GLY A 565 25.77 -20.31 2.97
C GLY A 565 26.76 -19.96 1.86
N GLY A 566 26.28 -19.48 0.75
CA GLY A 566 27.06 -18.60 -0.11
C GLY A 566 26.97 -17.16 0.43
N LEU A 567 28.11 -16.49 0.67
CA LEU A 567 28.17 -15.04 0.89
C LEU A 567 27.57 -14.31 -0.32
N SER A 568 26.25 -14.12 -0.36
CA SER A 568 25.61 -13.22 -1.30
C SER A 568 25.06 -11.99 -0.57
N ILE A 569 25.35 -10.85 -1.16
CA ILE A 569 24.84 -9.55 -0.73
C ILE A 569 23.34 -9.53 -1.02
N GLY A 570 22.54 -9.91 -0.03
CA GLY A 570 21.07 -9.99 -0.13
C GLY A 570 20.56 -11.38 0.25
N ASP A 571 20.80 -11.77 1.43
CA ASP A 571 20.18 -12.79 2.27
C ASP A 571 19.45 -13.97 1.56
N GLU A 572 20.19 -14.77 0.79
CA GLU A 572 19.75 -16.12 0.40
C GLU A 572 19.43 -16.97 1.66
N ALA A 573 20.18 -16.79 2.75
CA ALA A 573 19.96 -17.49 4.01
C ALA A 573 18.57 -17.21 4.62
N THR A 574 18.08 -15.97 4.59
CA THR A 574 16.73 -15.64 5.10
C THR A 574 15.64 -16.19 4.20
N THR A 575 15.85 -16.18 2.89
CA THR A 575 14.90 -16.74 1.91
C THR A 575 14.82 -18.26 2.07
N ASN A 576 15.96 -18.92 2.19
CA ASN A 576 16.01 -20.37 2.39
C ASN A 576 15.38 -20.81 3.71
N PHE A 577 15.59 -20.07 4.81
CA PHE A 577 14.92 -20.38 6.08
C PHE A 577 13.40 -20.22 6.01
N ASN A 578 12.89 -19.25 5.25
CA ASN A 578 11.43 -19.12 5.04
C ASN A 578 10.84 -20.35 4.34
N ASP A 579 11.51 -20.84 3.29
CA ASP A 579 11.03 -21.97 2.52
C ASP A 579 11.05 -23.25 3.38
N VAL A 580 12.13 -23.45 4.12
CA VAL A 580 12.26 -24.59 5.06
C VAL A 580 11.23 -24.48 6.19
N ALA A 581 11.02 -23.28 6.73
CA ALA A 581 10.01 -23.09 7.77
C ALA A 581 8.60 -23.37 7.27
N LEU A 582 8.29 -23.15 5.97
CA LEU A 582 7.03 -23.51 5.35
C LEU A 582 6.88 -25.05 5.21
N GLU A 583 7.94 -25.75 4.84
CA GLU A 583 7.97 -27.21 4.79
C GLU A 583 7.80 -27.83 6.20
N TRP A 584 8.54 -27.30 7.17
CA TRP A 584 8.41 -27.68 8.58
C TRP A 584 6.98 -27.46 9.11
N TYR A 585 6.38 -26.33 8.77
CA TYR A 585 5.01 -25.99 9.20
C TYR A 585 3.95 -26.86 8.57
N ASP A 586 4.18 -27.33 7.35
CA ASP A 586 3.26 -28.23 6.65
C ASP A 586 3.16 -29.63 7.29
N ASP A 587 4.22 -30.08 7.97
CA ASP A 587 4.25 -31.36 8.65
C ASP A 587 3.92 -31.21 10.15
N LEU A 588 2.70 -31.56 10.53
CA LEU A 588 2.21 -31.42 11.89
C LEU A 588 3.01 -32.23 12.93
N GLU A 589 3.73 -33.28 12.52
CA GLU A 589 4.53 -34.12 13.45
C GLU A 589 5.84 -33.42 13.82
N LEU A 590 6.27 -32.43 13.03
CA LEU A 590 7.50 -31.67 13.29
C LEU A 590 7.29 -30.46 14.22
N LEU A 591 6.05 -30.03 14.47
CA LEU A 591 5.76 -28.79 15.20
C LEU A 591 6.31 -28.75 16.64
N ASP A 592 6.51 -29.89 17.28
CA ASP A 592 7.10 -29.98 18.62
C ASP A 592 8.65 -29.96 18.61
N ASN A 593 9.27 -30.02 17.43
CA ASN A 593 10.71 -29.94 17.22
C ASN A 593 11.06 -28.61 16.52
N TRP A 594 11.44 -27.62 17.30
CA TRP A 594 11.64 -26.27 16.75
C TRP A 594 12.91 -26.18 15.92
N ILE A 595 12.77 -25.66 14.71
CA ILE A 595 13.92 -25.24 13.89
C ILE A 595 14.21 -23.76 14.14
N VAL A 596 15.48 -23.40 14.11
CA VAL A 596 15.94 -22.01 14.28
C VAL A 596 16.94 -21.65 13.18
N ALA A 597 16.96 -20.38 12.79
CA ALA A 597 17.86 -19.88 11.75
C ALA A 597 19.30 -19.71 12.25
N ASP A 598 19.49 -19.54 13.55
CA ASP A 598 20.77 -19.40 14.22
C ASP A 598 20.60 -19.79 15.70
N GLY A 599 21.70 -20.02 16.42
CA GLY A 599 21.67 -20.40 17.82
C GLY A 599 23.06 -20.73 18.37
N PRO A 600 23.17 -21.09 19.67
CA PRO A 600 24.42 -21.49 20.30
C PRO A 600 25.16 -22.60 19.52
N GLU A 601 26.50 -22.58 19.55
CA GLU A 601 27.31 -23.60 18.89
C GLU A 601 27.03 -25.03 19.39
N ALA A 602 26.55 -25.17 20.61
CA ALA A 602 26.20 -26.45 21.22
C ALA A 602 24.92 -27.08 20.69
N TRP A 603 24.07 -26.30 19.96
CA TRP A 603 22.85 -26.84 19.41
C TRP A 603 23.10 -27.72 18.19
N PRO A 604 22.31 -28.83 18.01
CA PRO A 604 22.42 -29.65 16.82
C PRO A 604 22.14 -28.82 15.54
N ARG A 605 22.81 -29.19 14.45
CA ARG A 605 22.72 -28.50 13.17
C ARG A 605 22.37 -29.49 12.08
N ILE A 606 21.46 -29.12 11.20
CA ILE A 606 21.02 -29.91 10.05
C ILE A 606 20.95 -29.05 8.79
N ASP A 607 21.03 -29.68 7.64
CA ASP A 607 20.82 -29.10 6.30
C ASP A 607 19.63 -29.75 5.57
N ASP A 608 19.01 -30.79 6.18
CA ASP A 608 17.80 -31.47 5.68
C ASP A 608 16.82 -31.70 6.82
N LEU A 609 15.53 -31.33 6.61
CA LEU A 609 14.47 -31.53 7.60
C LEU A 609 14.23 -33.00 7.96
N SER A 610 14.54 -33.95 7.09
CA SER A 610 14.41 -35.36 7.38
C SER A 610 15.29 -35.84 8.55
N ASP A 611 16.35 -35.10 8.86
CA ASP A 611 17.26 -35.40 9.98
C ASP A 611 16.76 -34.84 11.32
N LEU A 612 15.75 -33.96 11.31
CA LEU A 612 15.26 -33.23 12.49
C LEU A 612 14.89 -34.18 13.65
N GLY A 613 14.11 -35.21 13.37
CA GLY A 613 13.70 -36.18 14.37
C GLY A 613 14.83 -37.07 14.93
N ALA A 614 15.91 -37.21 14.18
CA ALA A 614 17.07 -38.01 14.60
C ALA A 614 18.02 -37.27 15.54
N VAL A 615 18.09 -35.93 15.39
CA VAL A 615 19.03 -35.09 16.17
C VAL A 615 18.37 -34.33 17.32
N SER A 616 17.05 -34.15 17.26
CA SER A 616 16.29 -33.50 18.32
C SER A 616 16.27 -34.38 19.58
N THR A 617 16.75 -33.82 20.69
CA THR A 617 16.85 -34.54 21.98
C THR A 617 15.89 -33.98 23.00
N PRO A 618 15.12 -34.85 23.72
CA PRO A 618 14.24 -34.38 24.78
C PRO A 618 15.00 -33.64 25.88
N LEU A 619 14.45 -32.55 26.36
CA LEU A 619 14.94 -31.79 27.50
C LEU A 619 14.26 -32.32 28.78
N SER A 620 15.04 -32.43 29.88
CA SER A 620 14.61 -33.19 31.08
C SER A 620 13.78 -32.38 32.08
N ASP A 621 13.71 -31.08 31.95
CA ASP A 621 13.06 -30.22 32.97
C ASP A 621 11.99 -29.33 32.36
N GLY A 622 10.73 -29.67 32.63
CA GLY A 622 9.61 -28.77 32.48
C GLY A 622 9.67 -27.70 33.57
N GLY A 623 9.61 -26.44 33.17
CA GLY A 623 9.42 -25.30 34.07
C GLY A 623 8.03 -24.73 33.89
N THR A 624 7.74 -23.68 34.66
CA THR A 624 6.51 -22.90 34.55
C THR A 624 6.82 -21.49 34.06
N VAL A 625 5.97 -20.98 33.19
CA VAL A 625 5.98 -19.58 32.77
C VAL A 625 4.78 -18.86 33.39
N SER A 626 4.97 -17.65 33.84
CA SER A 626 3.92 -16.83 34.45
C SER A 626 4.16 -15.33 34.17
N ASN A 627 3.22 -14.50 34.54
CA ASN A 627 3.30 -13.04 34.42
C ASN A 627 3.68 -12.55 33.01
N ILE A 628 3.08 -13.18 31.98
CA ILE A 628 3.33 -12.79 30.59
C ILE A 628 2.64 -11.46 30.31
N VAL A 629 3.38 -10.47 29.82
CA VAL A 629 2.87 -9.17 29.36
C VAL A 629 3.34 -8.92 27.92
N SER A 630 2.44 -8.45 27.06
CA SER A 630 2.73 -7.98 25.70
C SER A 630 2.11 -6.60 25.50
N ASP A 631 2.91 -5.59 25.17
CA ASP A 631 2.46 -4.21 24.93
C ASP A 631 3.24 -3.51 23.83
N ASN A 632 2.86 -3.78 22.58
CA ASN A 632 3.31 -3.03 21.39
C ASN A 632 4.80 -2.67 21.39
N GLY A 633 5.63 -3.70 21.40
CA GLY A 633 7.09 -3.59 21.36
C GLY A 633 7.79 -3.74 22.72
N HIS A 634 7.06 -4.13 23.74
CA HIS A 634 7.55 -4.59 25.03
C HIS A 634 6.93 -5.95 25.34
N PHE A 635 7.73 -6.92 25.75
CA PHE A 635 7.29 -8.27 26.11
C PHE A 635 8.08 -8.77 27.32
N GLU A 636 7.40 -9.22 28.35
CA GLU A 636 8.05 -9.76 29.55
C GLU A 636 7.38 -11.02 30.05
N PHE A 637 8.12 -11.85 30.75
CA PHE A 637 7.62 -13.05 31.44
C PHE A 637 8.54 -13.51 32.55
N ASP A 638 7.98 -14.24 33.50
CA ASP A 638 8.75 -14.95 34.53
C ASP A 638 8.83 -16.45 34.20
N THR A 639 9.97 -17.07 34.46
CA THR A 639 10.17 -18.51 34.28
C THR A 639 10.96 -19.15 35.40
N THR A 640 10.64 -20.43 35.67
CA THR A 640 11.44 -21.29 36.56
C THR A 640 12.44 -22.16 35.81
N ALA A 641 12.36 -22.21 34.45
CA ALA A 641 13.20 -23.04 33.59
C ALA A 641 14.40 -22.26 33.02
N ILE A 642 15.31 -21.83 33.93
CA ILE A 642 16.54 -21.13 33.56
C ILE A 642 17.45 -22.06 32.76
N GLY A 643 18.04 -21.57 31.65
CA GLY A 643 18.92 -22.34 30.76
C GLY A 643 18.19 -23.25 29.78
N VAL A 644 16.86 -23.33 29.85
CA VAL A 644 16.04 -24.09 28.89
C VAL A 644 15.51 -23.14 27.80
N PRO A 645 15.53 -23.53 26.52
CA PRO A 645 14.98 -22.66 25.44
C PRO A 645 13.48 -22.41 25.63
N HIS A 646 13.03 -21.20 25.33
CA HIS A 646 11.62 -20.78 25.35
C HIS A 646 11.22 -20.23 24.00
N LEU A 647 10.11 -20.72 23.45
CA LEU A 647 9.49 -20.13 22.25
C LEU A 647 8.58 -18.98 22.67
N VAL A 648 8.92 -17.79 22.24
CA VAL A 648 8.10 -16.58 22.37
C VAL A 648 7.28 -16.43 21.09
N LYS A 649 5.95 -16.55 21.21
CA LYS A 649 5.00 -16.57 20.09
C LYS A 649 4.72 -15.16 19.56
N VAL A 650 5.75 -14.38 19.36
CA VAL A 650 5.76 -13.05 18.74
C VAL A 650 6.60 -13.09 17.47
N SER A 651 6.13 -12.45 16.41
CA SER A 651 6.85 -12.42 15.13
C SER A 651 8.27 -11.89 15.29
N TYR A 652 9.24 -12.61 14.70
CA TYR A 652 10.64 -12.19 14.71
C TYR A 652 10.86 -10.93 13.88
N PHE A 653 11.65 -10.03 14.42
CA PHE A 653 12.25 -8.92 13.69
C PHE A 653 13.60 -8.55 14.31
N PRO A 654 14.65 -8.16 13.52
CA PRO A 654 15.98 -7.93 14.04
C PRO A 654 16.15 -6.77 15.02
N ASN A 655 15.09 -6.07 15.35
CA ASN A 655 15.08 -4.97 16.31
C ASN A 655 14.71 -5.41 17.73
N TRP A 656 14.31 -6.67 17.92
CA TRP A 656 14.07 -7.23 19.25
C TRP A 656 15.39 -7.51 19.98
N GLU A 657 15.49 -7.08 21.21
CA GLU A 657 16.61 -7.31 22.13
C GLU A 657 16.05 -7.92 23.42
N ALA A 658 16.76 -8.89 24.00
CA ALA A 658 16.37 -9.55 25.26
C ALA A 658 17.30 -9.15 26.39
N THR A 659 16.72 -8.97 27.58
CA THR A 659 17.41 -8.81 28.88
C THR A 659 17.00 -9.97 29.78
N GLY A 660 17.94 -10.56 30.51
CA GLY A 660 17.68 -11.77 31.32
C GLY A 660 17.60 -13.06 30.49
N ALA A 661 17.93 -13.02 29.20
CA ALA A 661 18.01 -14.18 28.33
C ALA A 661 19.04 -13.99 27.20
N ASP A 662 19.58 -15.08 26.68
CA ASP A 662 20.34 -15.11 25.42
C ASP A 662 19.38 -15.21 24.24
N GLY A 663 19.74 -14.62 23.09
CA GLY A 663 18.92 -14.52 21.87
C GLY A 663 18.38 -13.07 21.70
N PRO A 664 17.21 -12.83 21.06
CA PRO A 664 16.32 -13.83 20.46
C PRO A 664 16.85 -14.36 19.11
N TRP A 665 16.67 -15.64 18.86
CA TRP A 665 16.90 -16.28 17.56
C TRP A 665 15.59 -16.49 16.83
N ARG A 666 15.63 -16.37 15.50
CA ARG A 666 14.47 -16.64 14.67
C ARG A 666 14.16 -18.12 14.62
N ALA A 667 12.93 -18.49 14.97
CA ALA A 667 12.42 -19.87 14.95
C ALA A 667 11.30 -20.04 13.93
N GLY A 668 11.07 -21.26 13.45
CA GLY A 668 9.87 -21.59 12.69
C GLY A 668 8.58 -21.32 13.51
N PRO A 669 7.54 -20.75 12.95
CA PRO A 669 7.32 -20.19 11.62
C PRO A 669 7.64 -18.67 11.55
N SER A 670 8.82 -18.25 11.92
CA SER A 670 9.27 -16.86 12.10
C SER A 670 8.82 -16.22 13.43
N LEU A 671 8.81 -17.02 14.48
CA LEU A 671 8.72 -16.60 15.89
C LEU A 671 10.11 -16.42 16.50
N MET A 672 10.20 -16.32 17.81
CA MET A 672 11.48 -16.10 18.51
C MET A 672 11.77 -17.21 19.53
N VAL A 673 13.01 -17.63 19.65
CA VAL A 673 13.48 -18.47 20.75
C VAL A 673 14.49 -17.70 21.57
N VAL A 674 14.38 -17.80 22.90
CA VAL A 674 15.32 -17.24 23.87
C VAL A 674 15.73 -18.31 24.88
N ILE A 675 16.93 -18.17 25.50
CA ILE A 675 17.36 -19.00 26.61
C ILE A 675 17.44 -18.11 27.86
N PRO A 676 16.49 -18.19 28.81
CA PRO A 676 16.55 -17.42 30.03
C PRO A 676 17.85 -17.68 30.82
N THR A 677 18.54 -16.63 31.20
CA THR A 677 19.68 -16.63 32.10
C THR A 677 19.28 -16.24 33.52
N GLU A 678 18.10 -15.65 33.67
CA GLU A 678 17.48 -15.20 34.91
C GLU A 678 16.02 -15.65 34.97
N GLY A 679 15.39 -15.56 36.15
CA GLY A 679 13.98 -15.93 36.35
C GLY A 679 12.97 -14.94 35.76
N HIS A 680 13.42 -13.76 35.38
CA HIS A 680 12.65 -12.71 34.70
C HIS A 680 13.31 -12.37 33.38
N VAL A 681 12.53 -12.36 32.30
CA VAL A 681 12.98 -12.02 30.94
C VAL A 681 12.17 -10.84 30.44
N GLU A 682 12.87 -9.84 29.92
CA GLU A 682 12.30 -8.65 29.29
C GLU A 682 12.83 -8.55 27.87
N MET A 683 11.94 -8.27 26.91
CA MET A 683 12.27 -8.11 25.49
C MET A 683 11.69 -6.80 24.98
N ASP A 684 12.54 -5.98 24.36
CA ASP A 684 12.18 -4.67 23.85
C ASP A 684 12.46 -4.54 22.35
N PHE A 685 11.53 -3.90 21.63
CA PHE A 685 11.71 -3.54 20.22
C PHE A 685 12.44 -2.20 20.11
N ASN A 686 13.76 -2.27 19.95
CA ASN A 686 14.66 -1.12 20.01
C ASN A 686 15.03 -0.53 18.65
N ARG A 687 15.47 0.74 18.65
CA ARG A 687 16.02 1.40 17.47
C ARG A 687 17.45 0.97 17.25
N THR A 688 17.72 0.39 16.08
CA THR A 688 19.07 0.04 15.66
C THR A 688 19.82 1.26 15.09
N ILE A 689 21.09 1.04 14.69
CA ILE A 689 21.89 2.08 14.06
C ILE A 689 21.23 2.69 12.81
N PHE A 690 20.42 1.93 12.08
CA PHE A 690 19.77 2.40 10.86
C PHE A 690 18.70 3.45 11.16
N GLU A 691 17.87 3.23 12.18
CA GLU A 691 16.87 4.22 12.61
C GLU A 691 17.55 5.47 13.18
N GLN A 692 18.58 5.31 13.99
CA GLN A 692 19.31 6.42 14.61
C GLN A 692 19.99 7.31 13.57
N VAL A 693 20.72 6.72 12.61
CA VAL A 693 21.35 7.43 11.49
C VAL A 693 20.30 8.07 10.59
N GLY A 694 19.21 7.34 10.31
CA GLY A 694 18.09 7.85 9.53
C GLY A 694 17.47 9.12 10.13
N ILE A 695 17.22 9.12 11.44
CA ILE A 695 16.71 10.29 12.18
C ILE A 695 17.72 11.44 12.13
N GLY A 696 19.02 11.18 12.35
CA GLY A 696 20.07 12.19 12.28
C GLY A 696 20.14 12.87 10.91
N LEU A 697 20.10 12.07 9.83
CA LEU A 697 20.08 12.58 8.46
C LEU A 697 18.81 13.39 8.17
N THR A 698 17.67 12.97 8.68
CA THR A 698 16.39 13.69 8.52
C THR A 698 16.44 15.06 9.21
N ILE A 699 16.93 15.12 10.43
CA ILE A 699 17.07 16.38 11.16
C ILE A 699 18.00 17.33 10.38
N ALA A 700 19.16 16.86 9.95
CA ALA A 700 20.08 17.64 9.14
C ALA A 700 19.44 18.09 7.82
N GLY A 701 18.71 17.21 7.14
CA GLY A 701 17.97 17.48 5.93
C GLY A 701 16.90 18.56 6.10
N ILE A 702 16.14 18.51 7.18
CA ILE A 702 15.10 19.54 7.51
C ILE A 702 15.72 20.90 7.82
N VAL A 703 16.81 20.94 8.60
CA VAL A 703 17.53 22.19 8.90
C VAL A 703 18.04 22.85 7.62
N LEU A 704 18.66 22.07 6.74
CA LEU A 704 19.10 22.54 5.43
C LEU A 704 17.92 23.00 4.56
N LEU A 705 16.80 22.28 4.55
CA LEU A 705 15.60 22.59 3.78
C LEU A 705 15.01 23.94 4.22
N THR A 706 14.88 24.17 5.52
CA THR A 706 14.39 25.42 6.09
C THR A 706 15.32 26.57 5.71
N SER A 707 16.63 26.38 5.85
CA SER A 707 17.65 27.36 5.43
C SER A 707 17.56 27.67 3.94
N GLY A 708 17.35 26.64 3.11
CA GLY A 708 17.15 26.79 1.67
C GLY A 708 15.94 27.64 1.31
N PHE A 709 14.81 27.44 1.99
CA PHE A 709 13.62 28.29 1.79
C PHE A 709 13.84 29.75 2.22
N ILE A 710 14.54 29.97 3.34
CA ILE A 710 14.88 31.33 3.80
C ILE A 710 15.74 32.06 2.75
N VAL A 711 16.79 31.39 2.26
CA VAL A 711 17.67 31.95 1.20
C VAL A 711 16.90 32.21 -0.09
N ALA A 712 16.02 31.27 -0.50
CA ALA A 712 15.19 31.43 -1.67
C ALA A 712 14.22 32.61 -1.57
N ARG A 713 13.69 32.90 -0.36
CA ARG A 713 12.83 34.06 -0.07
C ARG A 713 13.61 35.37 -0.14
N ARG A 714 14.80 35.45 0.49
CA ARG A 714 15.65 36.64 0.48
C ARG A 714 16.09 37.06 -0.94
N ARG A 715 16.23 36.13 -1.85
CA ARG A 715 16.56 36.39 -3.27
C ARG A 715 15.34 36.84 -4.10
N ARG A 716 14.15 36.94 -3.53
CA ARG A 716 12.95 37.53 -4.15
C ARG A 716 12.77 39.01 -3.76
N ALA A 717 13.20 39.35 -2.57
CA ALA A 717 13.27 40.76 -2.11
C ALA A 717 14.55 41.43 -2.68
#